data_a6eae7518c4cf0c81b115609e327642d
#
_entry.id   a6eae7518c4cf0c81b115609e327642d
#
_cell.length_a   1.000
_cell.length_b   1.000
_cell.length_c   1.000
_cell.angle_alpha   90.00
_cell.angle_beta   90.00
_cell.angle_gamma   90.00
#
_symmetry.space_group_name_H-M   'P 1'
#
loop_
_entity.id
_entity.type
_entity.pdbx_description
1 polymer ?
#
loop_
_entity_poly.entity_id
_entity_poly.type
_entity_poly.pdbx_seq_one_letter_code
_entity_poly.pdbx_strand_id
1 'polypeptide(L)'
;MFDYNNAFSRNIGWVTEQEQQLLKQKRVAMAGAGGVGSEHIVTLARLGITKFNISDFDEYEVHNFNRQAGAFMSTINRPKAEVMAEVIHDINPEADIRSFPEGINEDNVDEFLQDVDIYVDSLDFFALSARKLVYQKCYEKQIPLVTAAPIGMGVALLCFMPGSMNFEEYFRFNDCKTEQEQLVKFLIGVSPSLMQKTYLVDPSSSDFIAQKAPSLAMGVKLCGGLAGSYVLKILLNRGEVLTAPWGLHFDGYRNKMKKTWRPLGNNNPIQKLAFNIVKNVVLKPKPVKPEPKELTPIEFLYDEYAKWAPSGDNMQPHQIEVIDDTSCIIHGSDTRDHVVYDLQGNASKLALGCLLANFEIAANSHGYEISITPHKNKFDIEPNEASYDSHPTFKVVITKNEEKTEQSHLLPYIQTRCVQRKRMGTRALSNNEKQQLEAILPEGYSVIWQESFAERWRIAKFMYANATTRLSMKEGFDVHSKIMEFTPINKDSSPEQNCNSTFSKDKLPAKSLGLDPLNIVMTQWAMNSWERFKLLNQLGGTIIPKLLLDFSTAIKSCAHFVIVADKQPETMEDYVNAGKAVQKFWLQATALKLGFQPEQTPIIFSEYLRNGVDFTTNQDTIKNVVKVDAEFKAMIGEDNVQRSVFMGRLGRSTTPNSRSVRLSLDELRFTKD
;
A
#
# COMPACT_ATOMS: atom_id res chain seq x y z
N MET A 1 -3.20 43.59 34.62
CA MET A 1 -4.66 43.63 34.41
C MET A 1 -4.92 43.25 32.96
N PHE A 2 -5.79 42.34 32.66
CA PHE A 2 -6.13 41.94 31.28
C PHE A 2 -6.84 43.10 30.58
N ASP A 3 -6.46 43.35 29.34
CA ASP A 3 -7.13 44.30 28.43
C ASP A 3 -7.43 43.62 27.12
N TYR A 4 -8.71 43.43 26.84
CA TYR A 4 -9.19 42.75 25.63
C TYR A 4 -8.68 43.41 24.35
N ASN A 5 -8.70 44.75 24.26
CA ASN A 5 -8.30 45.45 23.05
C ASN A 5 -6.80 45.30 22.78
N ASN A 6 -5.99 45.30 23.82
CA ASN A 6 -4.55 45.07 23.70
C ASN A 6 -4.26 43.61 23.35
N ALA A 7 -4.94 42.63 24.01
CA ALA A 7 -4.73 41.20 23.79
C ALA A 7 -5.00 40.79 22.34
N PHE A 8 -6.02 41.37 21.70
CA PHE A 8 -6.41 41.02 20.32
C PHE A 8 -6.05 42.12 19.30
N SER A 9 -5.21 43.09 19.66
CA SER A 9 -4.79 44.22 18.81
C SER A 9 -4.14 43.79 17.48
N ARG A 10 -3.50 42.57 17.43
CA ARG A 10 -2.88 42.05 16.22
C ARG A 10 -3.87 41.44 15.20
N ASN A 11 -5.13 41.33 15.57
CA ASN A 11 -6.21 40.99 14.64
C ASN A 11 -6.63 42.20 13.78
N ILE A 12 -6.39 43.42 14.32
CA ILE A 12 -6.76 44.68 13.64
C ILE A 12 -5.93 44.85 12.36
N GLY A 13 -6.60 45.17 11.29
CA GLY A 13 -6.06 45.14 9.92
C GLY A 13 -6.61 43.98 9.09
N TRP A 14 -6.88 42.81 9.71
CA TRP A 14 -7.66 41.70 9.13
C TRP A 14 -9.15 41.81 9.48
N VAL A 15 -9.44 42.35 10.66
CA VAL A 15 -10.77 42.81 11.09
C VAL A 15 -10.67 44.28 11.55
N THR A 16 -11.77 44.99 11.51
CA THR A 16 -11.86 46.36 12.08
C THR A 16 -12.04 46.28 13.60
N GLU A 17 -11.79 47.38 14.30
CA GLU A 17 -12.08 47.47 15.75
C GLU A 17 -13.56 47.17 16.05
N GLN A 18 -14.48 47.66 15.22
CA GLN A 18 -15.93 47.39 15.36
C GLN A 18 -16.24 45.92 15.18
N GLU A 19 -15.65 45.28 14.19
CA GLU A 19 -15.82 43.82 13.96
C GLU A 19 -15.23 43.00 15.10
N GLN A 20 -14.10 43.45 15.69
CA GLN A 20 -13.51 42.79 16.86
C GLN A 20 -14.46 42.87 18.07
N GLN A 21 -15.11 44.04 18.30
CA GLN A 21 -16.12 44.18 19.35
C GLN A 21 -17.37 43.37 19.07
N LEU A 22 -17.75 43.18 17.80
CA LEU A 22 -18.85 42.30 17.44
C LEU A 22 -18.49 40.81 17.76
N LEU A 23 -17.27 40.35 17.40
CA LEU A 23 -16.79 39.02 17.73
C LEU A 23 -16.77 38.76 19.23
N LYS A 24 -16.39 39.77 20.05
CA LYS A 24 -16.45 39.71 21.52
C LYS A 24 -17.83 39.31 22.05
N GLN A 25 -18.89 39.70 21.38
CA GLN A 25 -20.27 39.44 21.83
C GLN A 25 -20.84 38.10 21.39
N LYS A 26 -20.17 37.44 20.44
CA LYS A 26 -20.66 36.20 19.82
C LYS A 26 -20.45 34.98 20.69
N ARG A 27 -21.44 34.06 20.67
CA ARG A 27 -21.42 32.77 21.36
C ARG A 27 -21.27 31.64 20.35
N VAL A 28 -20.28 30.78 20.57
CA VAL A 28 -20.00 29.62 19.75
C VAL A 28 -20.24 28.35 20.55
N ALA A 29 -20.99 27.41 19.99
CA ALA A 29 -21.17 26.09 20.58
C ALA A 29 -20.27 25.05 19.88
N MET A 30 -19.65 24.17 20.66
CA MET A 30 -18.79 23.08 20.21
C MET A 30 -19.03 21.83 21.03
N ALA A 31 -19.53 20.79 20.39
CA ALA A 31 -19.62 19.45 21.00
C ALA A 31 -18.39 18.63 20.59
N GLY A 32 -17.61 18.21 21.59
CA GLY A 32 -16.32 17.56 21.46
C GLY A 32 -15.14 18.52 21.66
N ALA A 33 -14.27 18.22 22.63
CA ALA A 33 -13.01 18.92 22.91
C ALA A 33 -11.78 18.05 22.59
N GLY A 34 -11.97 17.00 21.77
CA GLY A 34 -10.92 16.12 21.31
C GLY A 34 -9.98 16.77 20.28
N GLY A 35 -9.50 16.01 19.27
CA GLY A 35 -8.51 16.52 18.30
C GLY A 35 -8.96 17.82 17.64
N VAL A 36 -10.03 17.75 16.87
CA VAL A 36 -10.53 18.91 16.09
C VAL A 36 -11.09 19.99 17.01
N GLY A 37 -11.87 19.59 18.04
CA GLY A 37 -12.51 20.52 18.97
C GLY A 37 -11.52 21.37 19.75
N SER A 38 -10.46 20.80 20.28
CA SER A 38 -9.43 21.55 20.99
C SER A 38 -8.74 22.61 20.11
N GLU A 39 -8.48 22.29 18.82
CA GLU A 39 -7.91 23.28 17.89
C GLU A 39 -8.92 24.36 17.48
N HIS A 40 -10.21 24.02 17.34
CA HIS A 40 -11.26 25.02 17.12
C HIS A 40 -11.38 25.96 18.31
N ILE A 41 -11.40 25.43 19.54
CA ILE A 41 -11.47 26.20 20.80
C ILE A 41 -10.32 27.20 20.86
N VAL A 42 -9.08 26.72 20.74
CA VAL A 42 -7.89 27.57 20.80
C VAL A 42 -7.88 28.65 19.70
N THR A 43 -8.26 28.27 18.47
CA THR A 43 -8.29 29.20 17.33
C THR A 43 -9.32 30.31 17.55
N LEU A 44 -10.53 29.96 18.00
CA LEU A 44 -11.63 30.92 18.18
C LEU A 44 -11.40 31.80 19.42
N ALA A 45 -10.86 31.26 20.51
CA ALA A 45 -10.43 32.06 21.66
C ALA A 45 -9.37 33.10 21.26
N ARG A 46 -8.37 32.71 20.45
CA ARG A 46 -7.35 33.63 19.91
C ARG A 46 -7.88 34.63 18.88
N LEU A 47 -9.02 34.34 18.25
CA LEU A 47 -9.73 35.26 17.38
C LEU A 47 -10.48 36.35 18.20
N GLY A 48 -10.60 36.16 19.52
CA GLY A 48 -11.28 37.09 20.43
C GLY A 48 -12.74 36.78 20.67
N ILE A 49 -13.22 35.58 20.33
CA ILE A 49 -14.53 35.08 20.80
C ILE A 49 -14.43 34.94 22.33
N THR A 50 -15.47 35.39 23.03
CA THR A 50 -15.50 35.36 24.50
C THR A 50 -16.55 34.43 25.08
N LYS A 51 -17.53 33.98 24.31
CA LYS A 51 -18.62 33.18 24.83
C LYS A 51 -18.64 31.81 24.17
N PHE A 52 -18.54 30.77 25.00
CA PHE A 52 -18.43 29.40 24.55
C PHE A 52 -19.43 28.48 25.26
N ASN A 53 -20.06 27.59 24.51
CA ASN A 53 -20.72 26.40 25.03
C ASN A 53 -19.89 25.19 24.60
N ILE A 54 -19.31 24.46 25.57
CA ILE A 54 -18.39 23.34 25.32
C ILE A 54 -18.95 22.07 25.91
N SER A 55 -18.89 20.98 25.18
CA SER A 55 -19.27 19.66 25.68
C SER A 55 -18.20 18.62 25.33
N ASP A 56 -17.76 17.86 26.32
CA ASP A 56 -16.98 16.62 26.17
C ASP A 56 -17.09 15.82 27.47
N PHE A 57 -17.27 14.51 27.37
CA PHE A 57 -17.38 13.60 28.52
C PHE A 57 -16.11 12.77 28.75
N ASP A 58 -15.11 12.89 27.86
CA ASP A 58 -13.87 12.14 27.94
C ASP A 58 -12.81 12.81 28.82
N GLU A 59 -11.84 12.01 29.24
CA GLU A 59 -10.58 12.45 29.83
C GLU A 59 -9.43 12.39 28.85
N TYR A 60 -8.33 13.10 29.13
CA TYR A 60 -7.11 13.01 28.34
C TYR A 60 -6.35 11.72 28.64
N GLU A 61 -5.93 11.03 27.57
CA GLU A 61 -5.13 9.82 27.61
C GLU A 61 -3.83 9.99 26.79
N VAL A 62 -2.82 9.15 27.05
CA VAL A 62 -1.52 9.22 26.37
C VAL A 62 -1.65 9.13 24.84
N HIS A 63 -2.59 8.33 24.32
CA HIS A 63 -2.82 8.22 22.88
C HIS A 63 -3.41 9.48 22.23
N ASN A 64 -3.77 10.49 23.00
CA ASN A 64 -4.27 11.79 22.50
C ASN A 64 -3.12 12.76 22.15
N PHE A 65 -1.88 12.53 22.64
CA PHE A 65 -0.74 13.43 22.48
C PHE A 65 -0.40 13.77 21.03
N ASN A 66 -0.68 12.87 20.12
CA ASN A 66 -0.33 13.07 18.71
C ASN A 66 -1.17 14.17 18.02
N ARG A 67 -2.34 14.60 18.60
CA ARG A 67 -3.26 15.47 17.89
C ARG A 67 -4.19 16.39 18.71
N GLN A 68 -4.27 16.24 20.03
CA GLN A 68 -5.18 17.06 20.85
C GLN A 68 -4.42 18.18 21.56
N ALA A 69 -4.87 19.43 21.39
CA ALA A 69 -4.12 20.62 21.86
C ALA A 69 -4.03 20.73 23.39
N GLY A 70 -4.97 20.13 24.13
CA GLY A 70 -4.96 20.08 25.59
C GLY A 70 -4.27 18.85 26.19
N ALA A 71 -3.76 17.93 25.38
CA ALA A 71 -3.15 16.68 25.83
C ALA A 71 -1.66 16.87 26.15
N PHE A 72 -1.32 16.92 27.43
CA PHE A 72 0.03 17.02 27.97
C PHE A 72 0.20 16.03 29.15
N MET A 73 1.43 15.77 29.56
CA MET A 73 1.68 14.93 30.76
C MET A 73 0.97 15.49 32.01
N SER A 74 0.84 16.80 32.12
CA SER A 74 0.17 17.49 33.23
C SER A 74 -1.36 17.43 33.19
N THR A 75 -1.95 17.00 32.06
CA THR A 75 -3.41 16.96 31.89
C THR A 75 -3.97 15.55 31.73
N ILE A 76 -3.13 14.50 31.79
CA ILE A 76 -3.56 13.11 31.76
C ILE A 76 -4.56 12.82 32.89
N ASN A 77 -5.62 12.06 32.58
CA ASN A 77 -6.74 11.72 33.46
C ASN A 77 -7.55 12.94 33.94
N ARG A 78 -7.44 14.10 33.26
CA ARG A 78 -8.32 15.24 33.53
C ARG A 78 -9.41 15.36 32.45
N PRO A 79 -10.62 15.79 32.84
CA PRO A 79 -11.73 16.00 31.90
C PRO A 79 -11.35 16.99 30.78
N LYS A 80 -11.59 16.61 29.51
CA LYS A 80 -11.22 17.45 28.37
C LYS A 80 -11.93 18.80 28.37
N ALA A 81 -13.22 18.83 28.70
CA ALA A 81 -13.99 20.06 28.76
C ALA A 81 -13.45 21.06 29.80
N GLU A 82 -13.03 20.56 30.98
CA GLU A 82 -12.44 21.36 32.05
C GLU A 82 -11.09 21.97 31.62
N VAL A 83 -10.17 21.12 31.11
CA VAL A 83 -8.84 21.58 30.64
C VAL A 83 -8.98 22.61 29.54
N MET A 84 -9.90 22.42 28.58
CA MET A 84 -10.10 23.38 27.50
C MET A 84 -10.75 24.66 27.97
N ALA A 85 -11.59 24.64 29.02
CA ALA A 85 -12.10 25.84 29.66
C ALA A 85 -10.96 26.63 30.34
N GLU A 86 -10.04 25.94 31.02
CA GLU A 86 -8.85 26.60 31.60
C GLU A 86 -7.98 27.24 30.50
N VAL A 87 -7.77 26.57 29.37
CA VAL A 87 -7.03 27.10 28.21
C VAL A 87 -7.70 28.39 27.67
N ILE A 88 -9.03 28.40 27.58
CA ILE A 88 -9.74 29.64 27.18
C ILE A 88 -9.51 30.74 28.18
N HIS A 89 -9.65 30.49 29.48
CA HIS A 89 -9.45 31.49 30.53
C HIS A 89 -8.00 31.97 30.60
N ASP A 90 -7.01 31.13 30.29
CA ASP A 90 -5.60 31.53 30.20
C ASP A 90 -5.31 32.45 28.99
N ILE A 91 -6.13 32.34 27.92
CA ILE A 91 -6.10 33.26 26.78
C ILE A 91 -6.93 34.53 27.07
N ASN A 92 -8.09 34.38 27.67
CA ASN A 92 -9.02 35.46 27.97
C ASN A 92 -9.75 35.20 29.30
N PRO A 93 -9.29 35.79 30.41
CA PRO A 93 -9.90 35.65 31.74
C PRO A 93 -11.36 36.12 31.84
N GLU A 94 -11.82 36.98 30.91
CA GLU A 94 -13.19 37.50 30.85
C GLU A 94 -14.14 36.59 30.05
N ALA A 95 -13.72 35.40 29.63
CA ALA A 95 -14.55 34.50 28.83
C ALA A 95 -15.73 33.94 29.65
N ASP A 96 -16.90 33.87 29.01
CA ASP A 96 -18.13 33.25 29.54
C ASP A 96 -18.29 31.86 28.94
N ILE A 97 -18.05 30.83 29.76
CA ILE A 97 -18.04 29.41 29.33
C ILE A 97 -19.16 28.67 30.00
N ARG A 98 -20.01 28.02 29.19
CA ARG A 98 -20.99 27.04 29.67
C ARG A 98 -20.46 25.64 29.32
N SER A 99 -20.25 24.81 30.31
CA SER A 99 -19.70 23.46 30.18
C SER A 99 -20.76 22.39 30.32
N PHE A 100 -20.74 21.39 29.43
CA PHE A 100 -21.66 20.26 29.39
C PHE A 100 -20.84 18.95 29.46
N PRO A 101 -20.39 18.54 30.65
CA PRO A 101 -19.47 17.42 30.81
C PRO A 101 -20.11 16.04 30.57
N GLU A 102 -21.43 15.95 30.51
CA GLU A 102 -22.17 14.68 30.28
C GLU A 102 -22.32 14.34 28.79
N GLY A 103 -21.78 15.17 27.91
CA GLY A 103 -22.03 15.06 26.47
C GLY A 103 -23.37 15.68 26.07
N ILE A 104 -23.72 15.61 24.78
CA ILE A 104 -24.96 16.17 24.25
C ILE A 104 -25.97 15.05 23.99
N ASN A 105 -27.16 15.22 24.56
CA ASN A 105 -28.29 14.32 24.44
C ASN A 105 -29.62 15.09 24.27
N GLU A 106 -30.76 14.40 24.20
CA GLU A 106 -32.08 15.01 23.99
C GLU A 106 -32.49 15.96 25.15
N ASP A 107 -32.00 15.73 26.37
CA ASP A 107 -32.38 16.50 27.54
C ASP A 107 -31.65 17.84 27.64
N ASN A 108 -30.43 17.94 27.13
CA ASN A 108 -29.57 19.12 27.29
C ASN A 108 -29.27 19.90 25.99
N VAL A 109 -29.59 19.37 24.81
CA VAL A 109 -29.23 19.98 23.51
C VAL A 109 -29.89 21.37 23.34
N ASP A 110 -31.07 21.61 23.87
CA ASP A 110 -31.76 22.91 23.78
C ASP A 110 -31.07 23.97 24.63
N GLU A 111 -30.57 23.63 25.83
CA GLU A 111 -29.75 24.49 26.69
C GLU A 111 -28.37 24.72 26.08
N PHE A 112 -27.76 23.64 25.54
CA PHE A 112 -26.45 23.74 24.85
C PHE A 112 -26.48 24.72 23.68
N LEU A 113 -27.58 24.82 22.97
CA LEU A 113 -27.74 25.73 21.83
C LEU A 113 -28.40 27.06 22.20
N GLN A 114 -28.60 27.35 23.47
CA GLN A 114 -29.22 28.63 23.91
C GLN A 114 -28.24 29.78 23.68
N ASP A 115 -28.72 30.85 23.08
CA ASP A 115 -27.97 32.09 22.74
C ASP A 115 -26.81 31.87 21.77
N VAL A 116 -26.78 30.75 21.04
CA VAL A 116 -25.66 30.41 20.13
C VAL A 116 -25.83 31.10 18.77
N ASP A 117 -24.79 31.79 18.35
CA ASP A 117 -24.69 32.44 17.02
C ASP A 117 -24.24 31.47 15.93
N ILE A 118 -23.44 30.45 16.28
CA ILE A 118 -22.91 29.45 15.36
C ILE A 118 -22.51 28.17 16.09
N TYR A 119 -22.79 27.02 15.47
CA TYR A 119 -22.26 25.72 15.92
C TYR A 119 -21.07 25.29 15.06
N VAL A 120 -19.98 24.88 15.71
CA VAL A 120 -18.79 24.31 15.06
C VAL A 120 -18.68 22.84 15.43
N ASP A 121 -18.91 21.95 14.47
CA ASP A 121 -18.89 20.50 14.69
C ASP A 121 -17.50 19.99 15.04
N SER A 122 -17.42 19.41 16.21
CA SER A 122 -16.19 18.89 16.79
C SER A 122 -16.35 17.47 17.33
N LEU A 123 -17.52 16.85 17.10
CA LEU A 123 -17.82 15.49 17.52
C LEU A 123 -16.89 14.49 16.83
N ASP A 124 -16.57 13.41 17.53
CA ASP A 124 -15.82 12.31 16.95
C ASP A 124 -16.53 11.78 15.70
N PHE A 125 -15.74 11.28 14.73
CA PHE A 125 -16.28 10.79 13.45
C PHE A 125 -17.39 9.76 13.65
N PHE A 126 -17.29 8.91 14.66
CA PHE A 126 -18.22 7.83 14.96
C PHE A 126 -19.42 8.26 15.82
N ALA A 127 -19.40 9.43 16.43
CA ALA A 127 -20.51 9.96 17.25
C ALA A 127 -21.68 10.48 16.39
N LEU A 128 -22.24 9.61 15.55
CA LEU A 128 -23.22 10.01 14.53
C LEU A 128 -24.59 10.35 15.12
N SER A 129 -25.02 9.68 16.18
CA SER A 129 -26.32 9.93 16.82
C SER A 129 -26.39 11.32 17.44
N ALA A 130 -25.36 11.69 18.24
CA ALA A 130 -25.26 13.03 18.81
C ALA A 130 -25.14 14.10 17.71
N ARG A 131 -24.37 13.82 16.65
CA ARG A 131 -24.25 14.74 15.52
C ARG A 131 -25.58 15.00 14.82
N LYS A 132 -26.38 13.97 14.55
CA LYS A 132 -27.69 14.13 13.93
C LYS A 132 -28.61 14.98 14.80
N LEU A 133 -28.62 14.74 16.11
CA LEU A 133 -29.40 15.51 17.05
C LEU A 133 -29.06 17.00 17.02
N VAL A 134 -27.76 17.32 17.18
CA VAL A 134 -27.30 18.72 17.17
C VAL A 134 -27.60 19.40 15.83
N TYR A 135 -27.33 18.71 14.71
CA TYR A 135 -27.55 19.27 13.37
C TYR A 135 -29.05 19.57 13.13
N GLN A 136 -29.93 18.68 13.55
CA GLN A 136 -31.35 18.89 13.44
C GLN A 136 -31.80 20.10 14.27
N LYS A 137 -31.33 20.20 15.51
CA LYS A 137 -31.63 21.33 16.38
C LYS A 137 -31.07 22.66 15.86
N CYS A 138 -29.88 22.67 15.30
CA CYS A 138 -29.31 23.83 14.63
C CYS A 138 -30.20 24.28 13.45
N TYR A 139 -30.67 23.32 12.63
CA TYR A 139 -31.60 23.66 11.54
C TYR A 139 -32.91 24.22 12.03
N GLU A 140 -33.52 23.61 13.05
CA GLU A 140 -34.78 24.09 13.66
C GLU A 140 -34.63 25.49 14.25
N LYS A 141 -33.52 25.78 14.93
CA LYS A 141 -33.22 27.08 15.56
C LYS A 141 -32.61 28.11 14.61
N GLN A 142 -32.42 27.76 13.33
CA GLN A 142 -31.79 28.62 12.31
C GLN A 142 -30.36 29.04 12.71
N ILE A 143 -29.63 28.15 13.38
CA ILE A 143 -28.21 28.34 13.75
C ILE A 143 -27.33 27.86 12.62
N PRO A 144 -26.43 28.69 12.06
CA PRO A 144 -25.44 28.26 11.08
C PRO A 144 -24.48 27.23 11.65
N LEU A 145 -24.04 26.28 10.80
CA LEU A 145 -23.24 25.15 11.21
C LEU A 145 -22.05 24.96 10.27
N VAL A 146 -20.87 24.80 10.85
CA VAL A 146 -19.61 24.50 10.13
C VAL A 146 -19.06 23.17 10.62
N THR A 147 -18.76 22.24 9.70
CA THR A 147 -18.03 21.01 10.00
C THR A 147 -16.72 20.96 9.20
N ALA A 148 -15.60 20.74 9.90
CA ALA A 148 -14.27 20.57 9.32
C ALA A 148 -13.67 19.25 9.79
N ALA A 149 -13.55 18.29 8.89
CA ALA A 149 -13.03 16.96 9.18
C ALA A 149 -11.55 16.82 8.79
N PRO A 150 -10.69 16.33 9.68
CA PRO A 150 -9.29 16.04 9.38
C PRO A 150 -9.24 14.78 8.51
N ILE A 151 -8.76 14.92 7.30
CA ILE A 151 -8.67 13.83 6.32
C ILE A 151 -7.22 13.66 5.88
N GLY A 152 -6.51 12.75 6.53
CA GLY A 152 -5.06 12.56 6.32
C GLY A 152 -4.27 13.81 6.71
N MET A 153 -3.48 14.36 5.79
CA MET A 153 -2.73 15.63 5.97
C MET A 153 -3.51 16.81 5.36
N GLY A 154 -4.81 16.75 5.40
CA GLY A 154 -5.72 17.74 4.83
C GLY A 154 -6.96 17.97 5.67
N VAL A 155 -7.85 18.81 5.17
CA VAL A 155 -9.14 19.16 5.77
C VAL A 155 -10.22 19.16 4.72
N ALA A 156 -11.37 18.55 5.04
CA ALA A 156 -12.59 18.68 4.27
C ALA A 156 -13.61 19.51 5.08
N LEU A 157 -14.26 20.47 4.42
CA LEU A 157 -15.18 21.42 5.06
C LEU A 157 -16.51 21.42 4.35
N LEU A 158 -17.58 21.37 5.15
CA LEU A 158 -18.97 21.64 4.77
C LEU A 158 -19.57 22.71 5.68
N CYS A 159 -20.49 23.48 5.15
CA CYS A 159 -21.24 24.48 5.89
C CYS A 159 -22.73 24.35 5.58
N PHE A 160 -23.57 24.39 6.61
CA PHE A 160 -25.03 24.38 6.49
C PHE A 160 -25.56 25.71 7.05
N MET A 161 -26.14 26.50 6.16
CA MET A 161 -26.67 27.83 6.51
C MET A 161 -28.18 27.78 6.60
N PRO A 162 -28.80 28.61 7.46
CA PRO A 162 -30.26 28.80 7.47
C PRO A 162 -30.81 29.08 6.07
N GLY A 163 -31.89 28.38 5.70
CA GLY A 163 -32.51 28.52 4.38
C GLY A 163 -31.79 27.81 3.22
N SER A 164 -30.64 27.13 3.47
CA SER A 164 -29.98 26.29 2.47
C SER A 164 -30.31 24.81 2.69
N MET A 165 -29.69 23.91 1.86
CA MET A 165 -29.84 22.47 2.00
C MET A 165 -29.49 22.01 3.41
N ASN A 166 -30.37 21.25 4.05
CA ASN A 166 -30.12 20.69 5.38
C ASN A 166 -29.24 19.43 5.31
N PHE A 167 -28.78 18.97 6.48
CA PHE A 167 -27.84 17.86 6.56
C PHE A 167 -28.47 16.52 6.13
N GLU A 168 -29.77 16.27 6.41
CA GLU A 168 -30.44 15.04 5.99
C GLU A 168 -30.66 15.02 4.47
N GLU A 169 -31.02 16.16 3.88
CA GLU A 169 -31.09 16.30 2.41
C GLU A 169 -29.74 16.03 1.76
N TYR A 170 -28.63 16.45 2.41
CA TYR A 170 -27.30 16.27 1.90
C TYR A 170 -26.77 14.84 2.13
N PHE A 171 -26.81 14.32 3.35
CA PHE A 171 -26.20 13.02 3.70
C PHE A 171 -27.12 11.83 3.40
N ARG A 172 -28.44 11.99 3.46
CA ARG A 172 -29.43 10.93 3.21
C ARG A 172 -29.28 9.74 4.16
N PHE A 173 -29.15 10.01 5.46
CA PHE A 173 -28.99 8.96 6.48
C PHE A 173 -30.22 8.05 6.60
N ASN A 174 -31.42 8.59 6.41
CA ASN A 174 -32.67 7.84 6.49
C ASN A 174 -32.80 6.75 5.39
N ASP A 175 -32.01 6.83 4.30
CA ASP A 175 -31.98 5.81 3.26
C ASP A 175 -31.09 4.61 3.64
N CYS A 176 -30.41 4.62 4.79
CA CYS A 176 -29.48 3.58 5.23
C CYS A 176 -30.16 2.54 6.10
N LYS A 177 -29.72 1.28 5.99
CA LYS A 177 -30.23 0.16 6.78
C LYS A 177 -29.48 -0.02 8.11
N THR A 178 -28.25 0.44 8.19
CA THR A 178 -27.37 0.28 9.37
C THR A 178 -26.62 1.58 9.66
N GLU A 179 -26.15 1.73 10.90
CA GLU A 179 -25.33 2.86 11.32
C GLU A 179 -24.00 2.89 10.53
N GLN A 180 -23.41 1.73 10.25
CA GLN A 180 -22.20 1.64 9.44
C GLN A 180 -22.41 2.20 8.02
N GLU A 181 -23.58 1.97 7.42
CA GLU A 181 -23.91 2.60 6.13
C GLU A 181 -24.02 4.12 6.26
N GLN A 182 -24.54 4.63 7.37
CA GLN A 182 -24.61 6.07 7.64
C GLN A 182 -23.21 6.67 7.78
N LEU A 183 -22.28 5.98 8.48
CA LEU A 183 -20.87 6.40 8.59
C LEU A 183 -20.19 6.46 7.21
N VAL A 184 -20.45 5.49 6.34
CA VAL A 184 -19.93 5.52 4.96
C VAL A 184 -20.51 6.71 4.20
N LYS A 185 -21.80 6.99 4.32
CA LYS A 185 -22.42 8.18 3.70
C LYS A 185 -21.86 9.49 4.26
N PHE A 186 -21.58 9.54 5.56
CA PHE A 186 -20.92 10.68 6.18
C PHE A 186 -19.52 10.90 5.58
N LEU A 187 -18.69 9.85 5.53
CA LEU A 187 -17.34 9.92 4.96
C LEU A 187 -17.34 10.45 3.52
N ILE A 188 -18.14 9.86 2.62
CA ILE A 188 -18.16 10.27 1.21
C ILE A 188 -18.82 11.63 0.99
N GLY A 189 -19.75 12.02 1.88
CA GLY A 189 -20.37 13.33 1.84
C GLY A 189 -19.42 14.45 2.26
N VAL A 190 -18.68 14.26 3.36
CA VAL A 190 -17.69 15.22 3.84
C VAL A 190 -16.47 15.29 2.90
N SER A 191 -15.98 14.15 2.43
CA SER A 191 -14.79 14.07 1.58
C SER A 191 -15.01 13.36 0.25
N PRO A 192 -15.84 13.90 -0.65
CA PRO A 192 -16.18 13.22 -1.91
C PRO A 192 -15.01 13.09 -2.89
N SER A 193 -13.94 13.84 -2.68
CA SER A 193 -12.74 13.79 -3.53
C SER A 193 -11.73 12.71 -3.14
N LEU A 194 -11.82 12.14 -1.93
CA LEU A 194 -10.98 11.08 -1.35
C LEU A 194 -9.47 11.27 -1.65
N MET A 195 -8.95 12.51 -1.55
CA MET A 195 -7.58 12.83 -1.94
C MET A 195 -6.54 12.08 -1.10
N GLN A 196 -6.81 11.83 0.19
CA GLN A 196 -5.96 11.12 1.13
C GLN A 196 -5.67 9.67 0.73
N LYS A 197 -6.57 9.03 -0.04
CA LYS A 197 -6.42 7.63 -0.47
C LYS A 197 -5.10 7.35 -1.20
N THR A 198 -4.53 8.37 -1.84
CA THR A 198 -3.31 8.20 -2.67
C THR A 198 -2.03 8.07 -1.86
N TYR A 199 -2.05 8.45 -0.58
CA TYR A 199 -0.88 8.39 0.31
C TYR A 199 -1.17 7.71 1.66
N LEU A 200 -2.34 7.13 1.84
CA LEU A 200 -2.62 6.25 2.98
C LEU A 200 -1.76 4.99 2.83
N VAL A 201 -0.76 4.84 3.70
CA VAL A 201 0.26 3.78 3.62
C VAL A 201 -0.34 2.43 4.00
N ASP A 202 -1.13 2.41 5.08
CA ASP A 202 -1.80 1.22 5.55
C ASP A 202 -3.32 1.45 5.68
N PRO A 203 -4.11 1.03 4.68
CA PRO A 203 -5.57 1.11 4.76
C PRO A 203 -6.19 0.24 5.87
N SER A 204 -5.47 -0.77 6.37
CA SER A 204 -5.95 -1.67 7.43
C SER A 204 -6.02 -1.00 8.79
N SER A 205 -5.31 0.12 8.98
CA SER A 205 -5.36 0.94 10.19
C SER A 205 -6.71 1.64 10.41
N SER A 206 -7.58 1.69 9.38
CA SER A 206 -8.95 2.23 9.48
C SER A 206 -9.93 1.09 9.72
N ASP A 207 -10.56 1.08 10.89
CA ASP A 207 -11.54 0.06 11.29
C ASP A 207 -12.86 0.71 11.72
N PHE A 208 -13.86 0.64 10.83
CA PHE A 208 -15.18 1.22 11.08
C PHE A 208 -16.03 0.39 12.06
N ILE A 209 -15.70 -0.90 12.22
CA ILE A 209 -16.39 -1.77 13.19
C ILE A 209 -15.82 -1.52 14.59
N ALA A 210 -14.50 -1.42 14.72
CA ALA A 210 -13.82 -1.09 15.98
C ALA A 210 -13.78 0.43 16.27
N GLN A 211 -14.43 1.26 15.45
CA GLN A 211 -14.49 2.72 15.57
C GLN A 211 -13.09 3.38 15.67
N LYS A 212 -12.11 2.91 14.88
CA LYS A 212 -10.74 3.41 14.86
C LYS A 212 -10.36 3.93 13.48
N ALA A 213 -9.75 5.12 13.44
CA ALA A 213 -9.20 5.70 12.23
C ALA A 213 -7.89 6.44 12.52
N PRO A 214 -6.88 6.40 11.62
CA PRO A 214 -5.65 7.15 11.78
C PRO A 214 -5.92 8.65 11.68
N SER A 215 -5.29 9.43 12.55
CA SER A 215 -5.39 10.87 12.57
C SER A 215 -4.01 11.50 12.83
N LEU A 216 -3.76 12.66 12.19
CA LEU A 216 -2.51 13.40 12.27
C LEU A 216 -2.73 14.84 12.74
N ALA A 217 -1.80 15.37 13.53
CA ALA A 217 -1.85 16.74 14.02
C ALA A 217 -2.00 17.79 12.90
N MET A 218 -1.34 17.60 11.75
CA MET A 218 -1.42 18.53 10.63
C MET A 218 -2.84 18.68 10.09
N GLY A 219 -3.55 17.58 9.90
CA GLY A 219 -4.95 17.61 9.45
C GLY A 219 -5.86 18.31 10.46
N VAL A 220 -5.65 18.03 11.74
CA VAL A 220 -6.43 18.63 12.85
C VAL A 220 -6.18 20.14 12.95
N LYS A 221 -4.93 20.60 12.85
CA LYS A 221 -4.60 22.05 12.86
C LYS A 221 -5.17 22.79 11.65
N LEU A 222 -5.17 22.16 10.48
CA LEU A 222 -5.82 22.72 9.28
C LEU A 222 -7.34 22.88 9.49
N CYS A 223 -7.99 21.99 10.25
CA CYS A 223 -9.40 22.13 10.60
C CYS A 223 -9.64 23.41 11.43
N GLY A 224 -8.83 23.64 12.46
CA GLY A 224 -8.92 24.86 13.29
C GLY A 224 -8.84 26.14 12.45
N GLY A 225 -7.83 26.25 11.59
CA GLY A 225 -7.62 27.42 10.73
C GLY A 225 -8.73 27.64 9.70
N LEU A 226 -9.16 26.55 9.01
CA LEU A 226 -10.17 26.65 7.96
C LEU A 226 -11.57 26.91 8.56
N ALA A 227 -11.96 26.21 9.62
CA ALA A 227 -13.22 26.44 10.31
C ALA A 227 -13.27 27.84 10.92
N GLY A 228 -12.20 28.27 11.59
CA GLY A 228 -12.09 29.64 12.13
C GLY A 228 -12.29 30.72 11.06
N SER A 229 -11.75 30.51 9.85
CA SER A 229 -11.98 31.42 8.72
C SER A 229 -13.47 31.46 8.28
N TYR A 230 -14.17 30.33 8.31
CA TYR A 230 -15.60 30.28 7.98
C TYR A 230 -16.45 30.87 9.10
N VAL A 231 -16.13 30.60 10.36
CA VAL A 231 -16.77 31.22 11.53
C VAL A 231 -16.67 32.73 11.44
N LEU A 232 -15.49 33.29 11.16
CA LEU A 232 -15.29 34.72 10.99
C LEU A 232 -16.17 35.27 9.85
N LYS A 233 -16.18 34.65 8.69
CA LYS A 233 -17.02 35.08 7.55
C LYS A 233 -18.50 35.12 7.89
N ILE A 234 -18.99 34.09 8.59
CA ILE A 234 -20.40 33.94 8.94
C ILE A 234 -20.79 34.97 10.00
N LEU A 235 -20.03 35.09 11.08
CA LEU A 235 -20.32 36.01 12.18
C LEU A 235 -20.23 37.48 11.79
N LEU A 236 -19.35 37.81 10.87
CA LEU A 236 -19.18 39.18 10.35
C LEU A 236 -20.01 39.43 9.07
N ASN A 237 -20.73 38.43 8.57
CA ASN A 237 -21.45 38.49 7.30
C ASN A 237 -20.58 39.04 6.16
N ARG A 238 -19.34 38.53 6.03
CA ARG A 238 -18.32 39.05 5.12
C ARG A 238 -17.59 37.92 4.36
N GLY A 239 -17.51 38.07 3.04
CA GLY A 239 -16.81 37.12 2.17
C GLY A 239 -17.70 35.96 1.70
N GLU A 240 -17.19 35.19 0.75
CA GLU A 240 -17.91 34.05 0.18
C GLU A 240 -17.94 32.87 1.17
N VAL A 241 -19.12 32.35 1.49
CA VAL A 241 -19.33 31.16 2.27
C VAL A 241 -19.87 30.07 1.33
N LEU A 242 -19.09 28.99 1.15
CA LEU A 242 -19.56 27.83 0.41
C LEU A 242 -20.48 27.00 1.31
N THR A 243 -21.75 26.94 0.96
CA THR A 243 -22.77 26.17 1.70
C THR A 243 -23.12 24.90 0.96
N ALA A 244 -23.57 23.87 1.67
CA ALA A 244 -24.09 22.67 1.04
C ALA A 244 -25.10 23.00 -0.07
N PRO A 245 -25.01 22.41 -1.26
CA PRO A 245 -24.27 21.21 -1.65
C PRO A 245 -22.79 21.46 -2.12
N TRP A 246 -22.23 22.62 -1.85
CA TRP A 246 -20.82 22.89 -2.05
C TRP A 246 -20.02 22.46 -0.83
N GLY A 247 -18.82 21.89 -1.10
CA GLY A 247 -17.82 21.58 -0.08
C GLY A 247 -16.43 21.96 -0.54
N LEU A 248 -15.51 22.07 0.42
CA LEU A 248 -14.10 22.39 0.17
C LEU A 248 -13.23 21.25 0.72
N HIS A 249 -12.23 20.82 -0.03
CA HIS A 249 -11.19 19.91 0.43
C HIS A 249 -9.81 20.52 0.12
N PHE A 250 -9.02 20.74 1.15
CA PHE A 250 -7.61 21.13 1.04
C PHE A 250 -6.73 19.99 1.53
N ASP A 251 -5.73 19.61 0.77
CA ASP A 251 -4.78 18.56 1.11
C ASP A 251 -3.35 19.12 0.98
N GLY A 252 -2.70 19.33 2.13
CA GLY A 252 -1.37 19.92 2.22
C GLY A 252 -0.28 19.00 1.65
N TYR A 253 -0.40 17.68 1.82
CA TYR A 253 0.57 16.74 1.28
C TYR A 253 0.58 16.72 -0.25
N ARG A 254 -0.58 16.91 -0.87
CA ARG A 254 -0.74 16.95 -2.32
C ARG A 254 -0.61 18.34 -2.91
N ASN A 255 -0.50 19.39 -2.11
CA ASN A 255 -0.57 20.78 -2.55
C ASN A 255 -1.80 21.08 -3.40
N LYS A 256 -2.98 20.58 -2.98
CA LYS A 256 -4.23 20.70 -3.75
C LYS A 256 -5.36 21.21 -2.90
N MET A 257 -6.13 22.12 -3.51
CA MET A 257 -7.42 22.58 -3.01
C MET A 257 -8.49 22.28 -4.06
N LYS A 258 -9.62 21.73 -3.64
CA LYS A 258 -10.73 21.35 -4.53
C LYS A 258 -12.05 21.77 -3.95
N LYS A 259 -12.77 22.65 -4.68
CA LYS A 259 -14.19 22.89 -4.47
C LYS A 259 -14.99 21.72 -5.07
N THR A 260 -15.94 21.19 -4.35
CA THR A 260 -16.81 20.09 -4.81
C THR A 260 -18.26 20.54 -4.80
N TRP A 261 -18.95 20.31 -5.89
CA TRP A 261 -20.39 20.56 -6.02
C TRP A 261 -21.13 19.23 -6.10
N ARG A 262 -22.10 19.04 -5.22
CA ARG A 262 -22.86 17.78 -5.09
C ARG A 262 -24.36 18.06 -5.05
N PRO A 263 -24.96 18.46 -6.20
CA PRO A 263 -26.39 18.64 -6.26
C PRO A 263 -27.09 17.35 -5.82
N LEU A 264 -28.14 17.45 -5.03
CA LEU A 264 -28.85 16.34 -4.40
C LEU A 264 -28.01 15.59 -3.33
N GLY A 265 -26.88 16.13 -2.89
CA GLY A 265 -26.02 15.51 -1.87
C GLY A 265 -25.62 14.07 -2.22
N ASN A 266 -25.75 13.15 -1.28
CA ASN A 266 -25.47 11.72 -1.48
C ASN A 266 -26.53 10.99 -2.37
N ASN A 267 -27.60 11.65 -2.75
CA ASN A 267 -28.55 11.12 -3.74
C ASN A 267 -28.05 11.30 -5.20
N ASN A 268 -26.99 12.06 -5.40
CA ASN A 268 -26.33 12.22 -6.70
C ASN A 268 -25.86 10.86 -7.24
N PRO A 269 -26.05 10.54 -8.54
CA PRO A 269 -25.66 9.25 -9.13
C PRO A 269 -24.18 8.88 -8.89
N ILE A 270 -23.27 9.85 -8.96
CA ILE A 270 -21.83 9.62 -8.71
C ILE A 270 -21.59 9.25 -7.23
N GLN A 271 -22.29 9.90 -6.30
CA GLN A 271 -22.20 9.58 -4.88
C GLN A 271 -22.81 8.22 -4.55
N LYS A 272 -23.92 7.82 -5.21
CA LYS A 272 -24.47 6.46 -5.09
C LYS A 272 -23.49 5.40 -5.56
N LEU A 273 -22.80 5.63 -6.68
CA LEU A 273 -21.73 4.74 -7.15
C LEU A 273 -20.57 4.70 -6.15
N ALA A 274 -20.11 5.87 -5.68
CA ALA A 274 -19.05 5.96 -4.67
C ALA A 274 -19.46 5.25 -3.36
N PHE A 275 -20.70 5.40 -2.91
CA PHE A 275 -21.24 4.71 -1.74
C PHE A 275 -21.13 3.19 -1.89
N ASN A 276 -21.59 2.63 -3.01
CA ASN A 276 -21.53 1.18 -3.24
C ASN A 276 -20.09 0.66 -3.27
N ILE A 277 -19.16 1.41 -3.88
CA ILE A 277 -17.73 1.04 -3.91
C ILE A 277 -17.13 1.11 -2.50
N VAL A 278 -17.30 2.22 -1.79
CA VAL A 278 -16.70 2.44 -0.47
C VAL A 278 -17.31 1.49 0.56
N LYS A 279 -18.63 1.29 0.57
CA LYS A 279 -19.33 0.33 1.41
C LYS A 279 -18.73 -1.07 1.28
N ASN A 280 -18.55 -1.53 0.04
CA ASN A 280 -17.98 -2.86 -0.22
C ASN A 280 -16.49 -3.00 0.16
N VAL A 281 -15.77 -1.91 0.37
CA VAL A 281 -14.37 -1.92 0.82
C VAL A 281 -14.27 -1.77 2.33
N VAL A 282 -15.03 -0.83 2.91
CA VAL A 282 -14.89 -0.40 4.31
C VAL A 282 -15.68 -1.30 5.27
N LEU A 283 -16.85 -1.79 4.85
CA LEU A 283 -17.71 -2.65 5.68
C LEU A 283 -17.48 -4.14 5.47
N LYS A 284 -16.41 -4.54 4.77
CA LYS A 284 -16.00 -5.95 4.76
C LYS A 284 -15.54 -6.32 6.17
N PRO A 285 -16.07 -7.41 6.75
CA PRO A 285 -15.48 -7.95 7.96
C PRO A 285 -13.98 -8.17 7.71
N LYS A 286 -13.16 -7.59 8.56
CA LYS A 286 -11.74 -7.96 8.56
C LYS A 286 -11.68 -9.41 9.01
N PRO A 287 -10.89 -10.27 8.34
CA PRO A 287 -10.62 -11.59 8.88
C PRO A 287 -10.07 -11.39 10.30
N VAL A 288 -10.68 -12.06 11.25
CA VAL A 288 -10.12 -12.20 12.60
C VAL A 288 -8.73 -12.75 12.36
N LYS A 289 -7.68 -12.00 12.72
CA LYS A 289 -6.35 -12.58 12.77
C LYS A 289 -6.48 -13.74 13.76
N PRO A 290 -6.17 -14.99 13.35
CA PRO A 290 -6.09 -16.06 14.33
C PRO A 290 -5.16 -15.56 15.44
N GLU A 291 -5.48 -15.92 16.69
CA GLU A 291 -4.58 -15.62 17.79
C GLU A 291 -3.17 -16.04 17.37
N PRO A 292 -2.15 -15.20 17.61
CA PRO A 292 -0.80 -15.51 17.19
C PRO A 292 -0.41 -16.84 17.83
N LYS A 293 -0.35 -17.87 16.99
CA LYS A 293 0.21 -19.16 17.38
C LYS A 293 1.66 -18.88 17.75
N GLU A 294 2.09 -19.27 18.92
CA GLU A 294 3.50 -19.18 19.28
C GLU A 294 4.30 -19.98 18.26
N LEU A 295 5.04 -19.28 17.42
CA LEU A 295 5.91 -19.89 16.43
C LEU A 295 7.22 -20.26 17.10
N THR A 296 7.75 -21.42 16.78
CA THR A 296 9.12 -21.77 17.15
C THR A 296 10.11 -20.84 16.43
N PRO A 297 11.35 -20.68 16.92
CA PRO A 297 12.34 -19.83 16.26
C PRO A 297 12.54 -20.14 14.77
N ILE A 298 12.56 -21.41 14.39
CA ILE A 298 12.72 -21.84 13.00
C ILE A 298 11.49 -21.48 12.14
N GLU A 299 10.28 -21.65 12.71
CA GLU A 299 9.03 -21.27 12.04
C GLU A 299 8.92 -19.76 11.85
N PHE A 300 9.32 -18.98 12.88
CA PHE A 300 9.34 -17.52 12.81
C PHE A 300 10.26 -17.02 11.69
N LEU A 301 11.50 -17.53 11.62
CA LEU A 301 12.45 -17.14 10.58
C LEU A 301 11.95 -17.49 9.17
N TYR A 302 11.27 -18.64 9.05
CA TYR A 302 10.68 -19.02 7.77
C TYR A 302 9.47 -18.16 7.41
N ASP A 303 8.51 -17.99 8.32
CA ASP A 303 7.24 -17.31 8.07
C ASP A 303 7.41 -15.81 7.83
N GLU A 304 8.23 -15.17 8.66
CA GLU A 304 8.45 -13.72 8.54
C GLU A 304 9.44 -13.34 7.43
N TYR A 305 10.39 -14.23 7.08
CA TYR A 305 11.46 -13.85 6.18
C TYR A 305 11.67 -14.80 5.00
N ALA A 306 11.91 -16.10 5.22
CA ALA A 306 12.35 -16.99 4.16
C ALA A 306 11.32 -17.12 3.04
N LYS A 307 10.06 -17.35 3.35
CA LYS A 307 8.95 -17.51 2.38
C LYS A 307 8.72 -16.29 1.47
N TRP A 308 9.26 -15.11 1.83
CA TRP A 308 9.14 -13.90 1.00
C TRP A 308 10.10 -13.87 -0.20
N ALA A 309 10.87 -14.92 -0.39
CA ALA A 309 11.72 -15.08 -1.56
C ALA A 309 10.93 -14.97 -2.87
N PRO A 310 11.54 -14.45 -3.95
CA PRO A 310 10.92 -14.46 -5.27
C PRO A 310 10.90 -15.88 -5.85
N SER A 311 9.88 -16.16 -6.66
CA SER A 311 9.85 -17.35 -7.52
C SER A 311 9.27 -16.98 -8.88
N GLY A 312 9.56 -17.75 -9.90
CA GLY A 312 8.95 -17.63 -11.22
C GLY A 312 7.43 -17.63 -11.06
N ASP A 313 6.76 -16.63 -11.64
CA ASP A 313 5.29 -16.50 -11.65
C ASP A 313 4.59 -16.64 -10.28
N ASN A 314 5.32 -16.46 -9.17
CA ASN A 314 4.86 -16.64 -7.79
C ASN A 314 4.48 -18.08 -7.43
N MET A 315 5.05 -19.06 -8.11
CA MET A 315 4.73 -20.50 -7.93
C MET A 315 5.09 -21.02 -6.53
N GLN A 316 6.07 -20.37 -5.83
CA GLN A 316 6.51 -20.76 -4.48
C GLN A 316 6.84 -22.25 -4.36
N PRO A 317 7.80 -22.78 -5.17
CA PRO A 317 8.06 -24.20 -5.32
C PRO A 317 8.86 -24.75 -4.13
N HIS A 318 8.32 -24.63 -2.94
CA HIS A 318 8.97 -25.11 -1.71
C HIS A 318 7.94 -25.39 -0.60
N GLN A 319 8.30 -26.32 0.28
CA GLN A 319 7.57 -26.65 1.51
C GLN A 319 8.56 -26.77 2.67
N ILE A 320 8.08 -26.60 3.91
CA ILE A 320 8.87 -26.76 5.14
C ILE A 320 8.39 -27.95 5.96
N GLU A 321 9.30 -28.83 6.34
CA GLU A 321 9.10 -29.88 7.35
C GLU A 321 9.85 -29.46 8.62
N VAL A 322 9.12 -29.04 9.67
CA VAL A 322 9.70 -28.66 10.95
C VAL A 322 10.04 -29.92 11.73
N ILE A 323 11.31 -30.05 12.10
CA ILE A 323 11.80 -31.21 12.88
C ILE A 323 11.74 -30.90 14.37
N ASP A 324 12.24 -29.72 14.77
CA ASP A 324 12.24 -29.18 16.13
C ASP A 324 12.33 -27.65 16.10
N ASP A 325 12.43 -27.02 17.28
CA ASP A 325 12.45 -25.56 17.43
C ASP A 325 13.61 -24.87 16.69
N THR A 326 14.67 -25.62 16.34
CA THR A 326 15.93 -25.13 15.80
C THR A 326 16.27 -25.74 14.47
N SER A 327 15.50 -26.72 14.00
CA SER A 327 15.84 -27.43 12.74
C SER A 327 14.60 -27.71 11.88
N CYS A 328 14.80 -27.63 10.58
CA CYS A 328 13.79 -27.97 9.58
C CYS A 328 14.43 -28.56 8.31
N ILE A 329 13.60 -29.21 7.47
CA ILE A 329 13.96 -29.58 6.12
C ILE A 329 13.14 -28.69 5.16
N ILE A 330 13.81 -28.06 4.22
CA ILE A 330 13.20 -27.36 3.11
C ILE A 330 13.12 -28.33 1.93
N HIS A 331 11.90 -28.64 1.53
CA HIS A 331 11.59 -29.45 0.35
C HIS A 331 11.40 -28.50 -0.84
N GLY A 332 12.29 -28.55 -1.80
CA GLY A 332 12.14 -27.89 -3.09
C GLY A 332 11.36 -28.76 -4.06
N SER A 333 10.68 -28.15 -5.00
CA SER A 333 10.06 -28.78 -6.15
C SER A 333 10.31 -27.93 -7.38
N ASP A 334 10.14 -28.50 -8.57
CA ASP A 334 10.21 -27.72 -9.79
C ASP A 334 8.90 -27.78 -10.60
N THR A 335 8.85 -27.01 -11.67
CA THR A 335 7.67 -26.87 -12.51
C THR A 335 7.92 -27.39 -13.93
N ARG A 336 8.91 -28.28 -14.11
CA ARG A 336 9.37 -28.76 -15.43
C ARG A 336 8.29 -29.44 -16.24
N ASP A 337 7.30 -30.07 -15.61
CA ASP A 337 6.26 -30.84 -16.28
C ASP A 337 5.19 -29.97 -16.95
N HIS A 338 5.07 -28.68 -16.55
CA HIS A 338 3.94 -27.85 -16.97
C HIS A 338 4.28 -26.36 -17.22
N VAL A 339 5.52 -25.94 -16.99
CA VAL A 339 5.94 -24.54 -17.20
C VAL A 339 7.07 -24.48 -18.23
N VAL A 340 6.76 -24.00 -19.43
CA VAL A 340 7.73 -23.89 -20.53
C VAL A 340 8.95 -23.00 -20.20
N TYR A 341 8.87 -22.19 -19.16
CA TYR A 341 9.99 -21.35 -18.70
C TYR A 341 10.87 -22.03 -17.64
N ASP A 342 10.63 -23.33 -17.33
CA ASP A 342 11.38 -24.05 -16.31
C ASP A 342 11.57 -25.55 -16.63
N LEU A 343 11.64 -25.92 -17.92
CA LEU A 343 11.72 -27.33 -18.37
C LEU A 343 12.95 -28.10 -17.85
N GLN A 344 13.97 -27.39 -17.33
CA GLN A 344 15.13 -27.97 -16.69
C GLN A 344 15.14 -27.76 -15.15
N GLY A 345 14.10 -27.16 -14.60
CA GLY A 345 13.98 -26.87 -13.17
C GLY A 345 14.91 -25.77 -12.66
N ASN A 346 15.63 -25.07 -13.55
CA ASN A 346 16.69 -24.11 -13.14
C ASN A 346 16.11 -22.84 -12.53
N ALA A 347 14.93 -22.37 -12.99
CA ALA A 347 14.25 -21.22 -12.40
C ALA A 347 13.74 -21.54 -10.98
N SER A 348 13.27 -22.76 -10.74
CA SER A 348 12.86 -23.21 -9.40
C SER A 348 14.06 -23.38 -8.46
N LYS A 349 15.21 -23.88 -8.94
CA LYS A 349 16.46 -23.96 -8.15
C LYS A 349 16.96 -22.57 -7.77
N LEU A 350 16.92 -21.59 -8.68
CA LEU A 350 17.22 -20.18 -8.37
C LEU A 350 16.28 -19.62 -7.27
N ALA A 351 14.99 -19.91 -7.36
CA ALA A 351 14.01 -19.48 -6.35
C ALA A 351 14.29 -20.08 -4.97
N LEU A 352 14.68 -21.37 -4.92
CA LEU A 352 15.11 -22.02 -3.70
C LEU A 352 16.36 -21.37 -3.11
N GLY A 353 17.35 -21.02 -3.94
CA GLY A 353 18.51 -20.24 -3.52
C GLY A 353 18.15 -18.89 -2.92
N CYS A 354 17.17 -18.18 -3.51
CA CYS A 354 16.65 -16.92 -2.95
C CYS A 354 16.01 -17.13 -1.57
N LEU A 355 15.28 -18.23 -1.36
CA LEU A 355 14.69 -18.58 -0.07
C LEU A 355 15.76 -18.83 0.99
N LEU A 356 16.76 -19.63 0.65
CA LEU A 356 17.87 -19.95 1.58
C LEU A 356 18.68 -18.70 1.93
N ALA A 357 18.87 -17.74 0.99
CA ALA A 357 19.52 -16.47 1.28
C ALA A 357 18.72 -15.61 2.27
N ASN A 358 17.39 -15.57 2.13
CA ASN A 358 16.54 -14.89 3.10
C ASN A 358 16.65 -15.52 4.49
N PHE A 359 16.71 -16.85 4.55
CA PHE A 359 16.88 -17.60 5.80
C PHE A 359 18.21 -17.25 6.47
N GLU A 360 19.32 -17.24 5.71
CA GLU A 360 20.65 -16.85 6.19
C GLU A 360 20.66 -15.42 6.75
N ILE A 361 20.11 -14.46 6.00
CA ILE A 361 20.05 -13.06 6.42
C ILE A 361 19.22 -12.91 7.70
N ALA A 362 18.06 -13.58 7.77
CA ALA A 362 17.19 -13.51 8.92
C ALA A 362 17.81 -14.15 10.18
N ALA A 363 18.32 -15.38 10.07
CA ALA A 363 18.94 -16.09 11.19
C ALA A 363 20.13 -15.28 11.77
N ASN A 364 21.06 -14.85 10.93
CA ASN A 364 22.20 -14.04 11.37
C ASN A 364 21.77 -12.72 12.05
N SER A 365 20.71 -12.07 11.54
CA SER A 365 20.19 -10.81 12.11
C SER A 365 19.43 -10.99 13.42
N HIS A 366 18.98 -12.20 13.72
CA HIS A 366 18.28 -12.54 14.97
C HIS A 366 19.16 -13.27 15.99
N GLY A 367 20.48 -13.24 15.81
CA GLY A 367 21.45 -13.82 16.76
C GLY A 367 21.55 -15.34 16.67
N TYR A 368 21.32 -15.90 15.48
CA TYR A 368 21.53 -17.32 15.22
C TYR A 368 22.65 -17.53 14.24
N GLU A 369 23.48 -18.54 14.46
CA GLU A 369 24.32 -19.14 13.45
C GLU A 369 23.50 -20.16 12.68
N ILE A 370 23.63 -20.20 11.34
CA ILE A 370 22.82 -21.07 10.48
C ILE A 370 23.72 -22.02 9.69
N SER A 371 23.35 -23.29 9.68
CA SER A 371 23.93 -24.32 8.80
C SER A 371 22.88 -24.82 7.83
N ILE A 372 23.20 -24.77 6.55
CA ILE A 372 22.34 -25.26 5.46
C ILE A 372 23.13 -26.32 4.69
N THR A 373 22.63 -27.54 4.72
CA THR A 373 23.29 -28.69 4.05
C THR A 373 22.31 -29.43 3.15
N PRO A 374 22.77 -29.89 1.98
CA PRO A 374 21.96 -30.80 1.16
C PRO A 374 21.50 -32.01 1.98
N HIS A 375 20.22 -32.36 1.85
CA HIS A 375 19.63 -33.48 2.58
C HIS A 375 19.08 -34.50 1.61
N LYS A 376 19.65 -35.73 1.64
CA LYS A 376 19.15 -36.84 0.82
C LYS A 376 17.98 -37.51 1.53
N ASN A 377 16.78 -37.49 0.92
CA ASN A 377 15.60 -38.13 1.44
C ASN A 377 15.75 -39.64 1.51
N LYS A 378 15.33 -40.23 2.66
CA LYS A 378 15.23 -41.69 2.82
C LYS A 378 14.06 -42.35 2.07
N PHE A 379 13.20 -41.52 1.41
CA PHE A 379 11.98 -42.01 0.75
C PHE A 379 12.19 -42.43 -0.69
N ASP A 380 13.35 -42.16 -1.27
CA ASP A 380 13.65 -42.58 -2.63
C ASP A 380 14.08 -44.05 -2.60
N ILE A 381 13.29 -44.87 -3.25
CA ILE A 381 13.64 -46.19 -3.72
C ILE A 381 14.85 -46.01 -4.64
N GLU A 382 16.05 -46.21 -4.10
CA GLU A 382 17.33 -45.90 -4.70
C GLU A 382 17.47 -44.44 -5.21
N PRO A 383 18.16 -43.56 -4.48
CA PRO A 383 18.36 -42.17 -4.91
C PRO A 383 19.19 -42.17 -6.20
N ASN A 384 18.53 -42.03 -7.35
CA ASN A 384 19.21 -41.64 -8.55
C ASN A 384 19.41 -40.13 -8.56
N GLU A 385 20.47 -39.63 -9.17
CA GLU A 385 20.79 -38.18 -9.24
C GLU A 385 19.62 -37.37 -9.83
N ALA A 386 18.77 -37.96 -10.67
CA ALA A 386 17.65 -37.32 -11.31
C ALA A 386 16.49 -36.95 -10.33
N SER A 387 16.20 -37.80 -9.34
CA SER A 387 15.15 -37.52 -8.35
C SER A 387 15.56 -36.38 -7.40
N TYR A 388 16.83 -36.31 -7.05
CA TYR A 388 17.38 -35.22 -6.22
C TYR A 388 17.41 -33.89 -6.97
N ASP A 389 17.62 -33.90 -8.27
CA ASP A 389 17.63 -32.70 -9.11
C ASP A 389 16.23 -32.08 -9.25
N SER A 390 15.16 -32.90 -9.31
CA SER A 390 13.78 -32.43 -9.41
C SER A 390 13.16 -32.02 -8.07
N HIS A 391 13.61 -32.62 -6.96
CA HIS A 391 13.12 -32.37 -5.61
C HIS A 391 14.27 -32.12 -4.63
N PRO A 392 15.01 -31.03 -4.81
CA PRO A 392 16.17 -30.73 -3.96
C PRO A 392 15.72 -30.43 -2.53
N THR A 393 16.35 -31.09 -1.56
CA THR A 393 16.04 -30.89 -0.15
C THR A 393 17.25 -30.37 0.61
N PHE A 394 17.00 -29.48 1.58
CA PHE A 394 18.04 -28.87 2.39
C PHE A 394 17.66 -28.97 3.87
N LYS A 395 18.56 -29.52 4.69
CA LYS A 395 18.46 -29.44 6.14
C LYS A 395 18.99 -28.08 6.59
N VAL A 396 18.18 -27.37 7.34
CA VAL A 396 18.50 -26.09 7.97
C VAL A 396 18.55 -26.28 9.46
N VAL A 397 19.64 -25.87 10.09
CA VAL A 397 19.84 -25.90 11.55
C VAL A 397 20.28 -24.52 12.01
N ILE A 398 19.64 -23.98 13.03
CA ILE A 398 20.01 -22.73 13.66
C ILE A 398 20.55 -23.00 15.07
N THR A 399 21.62 -22.30 15.44
CA THR A 399 22.22 -22.38 16.79
C THR A 399 22.31 -20.98 17.36
N LYS A 400 21.79 -20.75 18.55
CA LYS A 400 21.85 -19.43 19.19
C LYS A 400 23.31 -19.01 19.40
N ASN A 401 23.63 -17.80 18.95
CA ASN A 401 24.96 -17.22 19.09
C ASN A 401 24.82 -15.79 19.63
N GLU A 402 25.05 -15.63 20.94
CA GLU A 402 24.88 -14.35 21.65
C GLU A 402 25.94 -13.30 21.29
N GLU A 403 27.04 -13.70 20.65
CA GLU A 403 28.09 -12.78 20.18
C GLU A 403 27.75 -12.11 18.83
N LYS A 404 26.79 -12.66 18.07
CA LYS A 404 26.32 -12.09 16.81
C LYS A 404 25.18 -11.09 17.06
N THR A 405 25.52 -9.81 17.20
CA THR A 405 24.55 -8.72 17.43
C THR A 405 24.34 -7.82 16.22
N GLU A 406 25.06 -8.01 15.12
CA GLU A 406 25.00 -7.13 13.97
C GLU A 406 23.88 -7.53 13.03
N GLN A 407 22.83 -6.69 12.97
CA GLN A 407 21.75 -6.89 12.03
C GLN A 407 22.17 -6.56 10.61
N SER A 408 21.91 -7.47 9.67
CA SER A 408 22.12 -7.20 8.26
C SER A 408 21.26 -6.02 7.79
N HIS A 409 21.88 -5.04 7.14
CA HIS A 409 21.16 -3.90 6.53
C HIS A 409 20.13 -4.35 5.47
N LEU A 410 20.18 -5.58 4.99
CA LEU A 410 19.25 -6.14 3.99
C LEU A 410 17.95 -6.66 4.62
N LEU A 411 17.93 -6.98 5.91
CA LEU A 411 16.78 -7.58 6.60
C LEU A 411 15.47 -6.80 6.38
N PRO A 412 15.42 -5.45 6.54
CA PRO A 412 14.17 -4.68 6.38
C PRO A 412 13.57 -4.73 4.97
N TYR A 413 14.38 -5.16 3.99
CA TYR A 413 13.98 -5.15 2.58
C TYR A 413 13.42 -6.48 2.10
N ILE A 414 13.51 -7.55 2.87
CA ILE A 414 13.00 -8.89 2.51
C ILE A 414 11.49 -8.83 2.22
N GLN A 415 10.71 -8.28 3.13
CA GLN A 415 9.25 -8.17 2.96
C GLN A 415 8.82 -7.05 2.02
N THR A 416 9.63 -6.01 1.82
CA THR A 416 9.28 -4.85 0.99
C THR A 416 9.69 -5.00 -0.47
N ARG A 417 10.64 -5.90 -0.77
CA ARG A 417 11.07 -6.21 -2.14
C ARG A 417 9.90 -6.62 -3.03
N CYS A 418 9.80 -6.02 -4.20
CA CYS A 418 8.76 -6.34 -5.18
C CYS A 418 9.25 -6.14 -6.62
N VAL A 419 8.53 -6.71 -7.58
CA VAL A 419 8.78 -6.56 -9.02
C VAL A 419 8.20 -5.24 -9.51
N GLN A 420 8.96 -4.47 -10.31
CA GLN A 420 8.50 -3.26 -10.97
C GLN A 420 8.36 -3.46 -12.47
N ARG A 421 7.16 -3.77 -12.92
CA ARG A 421 6.86 -4.04 -14.35
C ARG A 421 6.65 -2.78 -15.18
N LYS A 422 6.40 -1.62 -14.55
CA LYS A 422 6.17 -0.35 -15.26
C LYS A 422 7.47 0.30 -15.72
N ARG A 423 7.32 1.37 -16.50
CA ARG A 423 8.44 2.24 -16.87
C ARG A 423 9.08 2.84 -15.63
N MET A 424 10.38 2.93 -15.62
CA MET A 424 11.20 3.49 -14.54
C MET A 424 11.92 4.75 -15.02
N GLY A 425 12.43 5.54 -14.08
CA GLY A 425 13.27 6.70 -14.41
C GLY A 425 14.61 6.27 -15.01
N THR A 426 15.13 7.07 -15.92
CA THR A 426 16.30 6.78 -16.75
C THR A 426 17.60 7.44 -16.24
N ARG A 427 17.56 8.09 -15.07
CA ARG A 427 18.78 8.66 -14.48
C ARG A 427 19.78 7.53 -14.23
N ALA A 428 20.96 7.65 -14.81
CA ALA A 428 22.03 6.65 -14.68
C ALA A 428 22.36 6.33 -13.21
N LEU A 429 22.80 5.11 -12.96
CA LEU A 429 23.34 4.72 -11.68
C LEU A 429 24.64 5.48 -11.42
N SER A 430 24.84 5.94 -10.20
CA SER A 430 26.13 6.49 -9.77
C SER A 430 27.17 5.36 -9.60
N ASN A 431 28.43 5.71 -9.65
CA ASN A 431 29.51 4.74 -9.41
C ASN A 431 29.39 4.08 -8.02
N ASN A 432 28.98 4.85 -7.00
CA ASN A 432 28.76 4.32 -5.66
C ASN A 432 27.58 3.31 -5.62
N GLU A 433 26.49 3.57 -6.34
CA GLU A 433 25.38 2.61 -6.41
C GLU A 433 25.78 1.31 -7.11
N LYS A 434 26.53 1.39 -8.20
CA LYS A 434 27.07 0.20 -8.88
C LYS A 434 28.03 -0.57 -7.99
N GLN A 435 28.96 0.13 -7.34
CA GLN A 435 29.89 -0.48 -6.42
C GLN A 435 29.21 -1.21 -5.25
N GLN A 436 28.15 -0.62 -4.69
CA GLN A 436 27.38 -1.29 -3.64
C GLN A 436 26.61 -2.51 -4.15
N LEU A 437 26.11 -2.47 -5.40
CA LEU A 437 25.44 -3.61 -6.04
C LEU A 437 26.41 -4.73 -6.40
N GLU A 438 27.62 -4.41 -6.80
CA GLU A 438 28.65 -5.38 -7.13
C GLU A 438 29.26 -6.01 -5.87
N ALA A 439 29.53 -5.19 -4.84
CA ALA A 439 30.14 -5.64 -3.59
C ALA A 439 29.27 -6.59 -2.76
N ILE A 440 27.93 -6.60 -2.98
CA ILE A 440 27.02 -7.51 -2.27
C ILE A 440 27.02 -8.93 -2.86
N LEU A 441 27.52 -9.09 -4.08
CA LEU A 441 27.61 -10.41 -4.70
C LEU A 441 28.66 -11.26 -4.00
N PRO A 442 28.41 -12.55 -3.81
CA PRO A 442 29.43 -13.49 -3.35
C PRO A 442 30.57 -13.60 -4.35
N GLU A 443 31.70 -14.07 -3.86
CA GLU A 443 32.82 -14.46 -4.73
C GLU A 443 32.36 -15.46 -5.81
N GLY A 444 32.88 -15.34 -7.03
CA GLY A 444 32.45 -16.14 -8.17
C GLY A 444 31.30 -15.55 -8.99
N TYR A 445 30.84 -14.34 -8.68
CA TYR A 445 29.81 -13.67 -9.47
C TYR A 445 30.18 -12.23 -9.80
N SER A 446 29.83 -11.79 -11.01
CA SER A 446 30.06 -10.42 -11.48
C SER A 446 28.84 -9.90 -12.26
N VAL A 447 28.83 -8.59 -12.57
CA VAL A 447 27.73 -7.93 -13.28
C VAL A 447 28.22 -7.35 -14.60
N ILE A 448 27.52 -7.62 -15.67
CA ILE A 448 27.67 -6.94 -16.95
C ILE A 448 26.57 -5.87 -17.05
N TRP A 449 26.99 -4.61 -17.12
CA TRP A 449 26.08 -3.47 -17.22
C TRP A 449 25.79 -3.07 -18.66
N GLN A 450 24.58 -2.64 -18.95
CA GLN A 450 24.12 -2.06 -20.21
C GLN A 450 23.33 -0.79 -19.90
N GLU A 451 23.97 0.39 -19.94
CA GLU A 451 23.46 1.63 -19.37
C GLU A 451 23.29 2.76 -20.40
N SER A 452 24.16 2.82 -21.42
CA SER A 452 24.08 3.86 -22.41
C SER A 452 22.75 3.83 -23.16
N PHE A 453 22.35 4.96 -23.74
CA PHE A 453 21.12 5.00 -24.54
C PHE A 453 21.17 4.01 -25.71
N ALA A 454 22.33 3.87 -26.37
CA ALA A 454 22.52 2.94 -27.48
C ALA A 454 22.33 1.48 -27.05
N GLU A 455 22.90 1.08 -25.90
CA GLU A 455 22.73 -0.26 -25.34
C GLU A 455 21.27 -0.51 -24.95
N ARG A 456 20.64 0.41 -24.22
CA ARG A 456 19.20 0.29 -23.85
C ARG A 456 18.30 0.23 -25.07
N TRP A 457 18.62 0.97 -26.13
CA TRP A 457 17.90 0.88 -27.40
C TRP A 457 18.07 -0.48 -28.08
N ARG A 458 19.28 -1.02 -28.07
CA ARG A 458 19.58 -2.37 -28.58
C ARG A 458 18.81 -3.43 -27.79
N ILE A 459 18.87 -3.36 -26.45
CA ILE A 459 18.14 -4.27 -25.57
C ILE A 459 16.62 -4.12 -25.77
N ALA A 460 16.09 -2.94 -25.98
CA ALA A 460 14.66 -2.76 -26.23
C ALA A 460 14.18 -3.50 -27.50
N LYS A 461 14.98 -3.49 -28.57
CA LYS A 461 14.71 -4.29 -29.79
C LYS A 461 14.80 -5.78 -29.51
N PHE A 462 15.82 -6.18 -28.77
CA PHE A 462 16.06 -7.53 -28.33
C PHE A 462 14.88 -8.06 -27.47
N MET A 463 14.42 -7.29 -26.46
CA MET A 463 13.28 -7.66 -25.62
C MET A 463 11.97 -7.70 -26.41
N TYR A 464 11.79 -6.81 -27.41
CA TYR A 464 10.64 -6.88 -28.33
C TYR A 464 10.66 -8.17 -29.16
N ALA A 465 11.82 -8.62 -29.66
CA ALA A 465 11.97 -9.87 -30.39
C ALA A 465 11.72 -11.07 -29.47
N ASN A 466 12.27 -11.03 -28.25
CA ASN A 466 12.05 -12.06 -27.22
C ASN A 466 10.57 -12.16 -26.80
N ALA A 467 9.85 -11.04 -26.69
CA ALA A 467 8.43 -11.04 -26.44
C ALA A 467 7.63 -11.72 -27.57
N THR A 468 8.09 -11.62 -28.81
CA THR A 468 7.49 -12.33 -29.92
C THR A 468 7.57 -13.86 -29.72
N THR A 469 8.69 -14.40 -29.23
CA THR A 469 8.79 -15.82 -28.83
C THR A 469 7.69 -16.22 -27.86
N ARG A 470 7.58 -15.50 -26.74
CA ARG A 470 6.63 -15.81 -25.65
C ARG A 470 5.16 -15.75 -26.09
N LEU A 471 4.83 -14.85 -27.01
CA LEU A 471 3.48 -14.61 -27.49
C LEU A 471 3.10 -15.39 -28.74
N SER A 472 4.02 -16.15 -29.37
CA SER A 472 3.75 -16.96 -30.57
C SER A 472 3.64 -18.44 -30.33
N MET A 473 3.91 -18.93 -29.12
CA MET A 473 3.83 -20.34 -28.78
C MET A 473 2.65 -20.67 -27.85
N LYS A 474 2.04 -21.82 -28.08
CA LYS A 474 0.91 -22.30 -27.28
C LYS A 474 1.34 -22.61 -25.86
N GLU A 475 2.50 -23.17 -25.65
CA GLU A 475 3.08 -23.53 -24.36
C GLU A 475 3.19 -22.27 -23.44
N GLY A 476 3.63 -21.14 -23.99
CA GLY A 476 3.65 -19.86 -23.26
C GLY A 476 2.26 -19.30 -22.95
N PHE A 477 1.31 -19.46 -23.88
CA PHE A 477 -0.08 -19.11 -23.65
C PHE A 477 -0.69 -19.94 -22.51
N ASP A 478 -0.46 -21.25 -22.50
CA ASP A 478 -1.00 -22.17 -21.48
C ASP A 478 -0.49 -21.81 -20.08
N VAL A 479 0.77 -21.42 -19.93
CA VAL A 479 1.31 -20.91 -18.66
C VAL A 479 0.60 -19.60 -18.26
N HIS A 480 0.62 -18.59 -19.14
CA HIS A 480 0.07 -17.27 -18.80
C HIS A 480 -1.44 -17.31 -18.51
N SER A 481 -2.21 -18.15 -19.21
CA SER A 481 -3.66 -18.29 -18.99
C SER A 481 -3.99 -18.90 -17.63
N LYS A 482 -3.13 -19.76 -17.09
CA LYS A 482 -3.31 -20.40 -15.78
C LYS A 482 -2.90 -19.52 -14.63
N ILE A 483 -1.79 -18.76 -14.77
CA ILE A 483 -1.20 -17.99 -13.69
C ILE A 483 -1.81 -16.59 -13.53
N MET A 484 -2.38 -16.00 -14.61
CA MET A 484 -2.96 -14.65 -14.53
C MET A 484 -4.38 -14.70 -13.99
N GLU A 485 -4.64 -13.92 -12.94
CA GLU A 485 -5.96 -13.77 -12.35
C GLU A 485 -6.52 -12.37 -12.65
N PHE A 486 -7.58 -12.32 -13.47
CA PHE A 486 -8.18 -11.08 -13.96
C PHE A 486 -9.27 -10.52 -13.05
N THR A 487 -10.02 -11.42 -12.41
CA THR A 487 -11.13 -11.08 -11.51
C THR A 487 -10.81 -11.48 -10.07
N PRO A 488 -11.15 -10.65 -9.09
CA PRO A 488 -11.08 -11.08 -7.69
C PRO A 488 -11.95 -12.32 -7.48
N ILE A 489 -11.51 -13.26 -6.64
CA ILE A 489 -12.29 -14.44 -6.27
C ILE A 489 -13.66 -14.00 -5.76
N ASN A 490 -14.75 -14.51 -6.36
CA ASN A 490 -16.11 -14.22 -5.93
C ASN A 490 -16.38 -14.83 -4.53
N LYS A 491 -17.17 -14.13 -3.73
CA LYS A 491 -17.42 -14.33 -2.30
C LYS A 491 -18.22 -15.59 -1.91
N ASP A 492 -18.57 -16.46 -2.84
CA ASP A 492 -19.45 -17.61 -2.59
C ASP A 492 -18.72 -18.91 -2.19
N SER A 493 -17.40 -18.87 -2.06
CA SER A 493 -16.62 -19.98 -1.50
C SER A 493 -16.35 -19.77 -0.01
N SER A 494 -16.67 -20.77 0.77
CA SER A 494 -16.63 -20.99 2.23
C SER A 494 -15.79 -20.03 3.11
N PRO A 495 -16.22 -19.78 4.38
CA PRO A 495 -15.62 -18.82 5.31
C PRO A 495 -14.15 -19.05 5.68
N GLU A 496 -13.60 -20.23 5.39
CA GLU A 496 -12.25 -20.65 5.80
C GLU A 496 -11.12 -20.12 4.90
N GLN A 497 -11.42 -19.57 3.71
CA GLN A 497 -10.41 -19.06 2.76
C GLN A 497 -10.26 -17.53 2.74
N ASN A 498 -10.76 -16.82 3.74
CA ASN A 498 -10.70 -15.37 3.81
C ASN A 498 -9.36 -14.85 4.37
N CYS A 499 -8.28 -14.98 3.61
CA CYS A 499 -7.14 -14.09 3.76
C CYS A 499 -7.37 -12.77 3.03
N ASN A 500 -6.72 -11.70 3.48
CA ASN A 500 -6.79 -10.30 3.03
C ASN A 500 -6.52 -10.03 1.53
N SER A 501 -6.40 -11.03 0.67
CA SER A 501 -6.23 -10.87 -0.77
C SER A 501 -7.51 -11.24 -1.52
N THR A 502 -7.97 -10.33 -2.35
CA THR A 502 -9.03 -10.59 -3.32
C THR A 502 -8.54 -11.46 -4.49
N PHE A 503 -7.32 -11.98 -4.43
CA PHE A 503 -6.67 -12.80 -5.45
C PHE A 503 -6.05 -14.04 -4.82
N SER A 504 -5.90 -15.09 -5.62
CA SER A 504 -5.25 -16.34 -5.21
C SER A 504 -3.79 -16.08 -4.82
N LYS A 505 -3.30 -16.82 -3.83
CA LYS A 505 -1.95 -16.62 -3.29
C LYS A 505 -0.86 -17.19 -4.21
N ASP A 506 -1.23 -18.15 -5.05
CA ASP A 506 -0.40 -18.84 -6.03
C ASP A 506 -0.46 -18.22 -7.43
N LYS A 507 -1.22 -17.16 -7.64
CA LYS A 507 -1.41 -16.51 -8.94
C LYS A 507 -0.91 -15.07 -8.97
N LEU A 508 -0.86 -14.51 -10.18
CA LEU A 508 -0.48 -13.13 -10.44
C LEU A 508 -1.72 -12.26 -10.69
N PRO A 509 -2.03 -11.28 -9.83
CA PRO A 509 -3.08 -10.33 -10.12
C PRO A 509 -2.80 -9.56 -11.41
N ALA A 510 -3.74 -9.53 -12.36
CA ALA A 510 -3.58 -8.82 -13.64
C ALA A 510 -3.23 -7.33 -13.45
N LYS A 511 -3.68 -6.70 -12.35
CA LYS A 511 -3.28 -5.34 -11.98
C LYS A 511 -1.78 -5.19 -11.72
N SER A 512 -1.07 -6.26 -11.33
CA SER A 512 0.38 -6.24 -11.12
C SER A 512 1.17 -6.17 -12.42
N LEU A 513 0.55 -6.50 -13.57
CA LEU A 513 1.16 -6.38 -14.89
C LEU A 513 1.37 -4.92 -15.33
N GLY A 514 0.72 -3.96 -14.65
CA GLY A 514 0.85 -2.55 -14.96
C GLY A 514 0.00 -2.07 -16.13
N LEU A 515 -0.94 -2.89 -16.60
CA LEU A 515 -1.91 -2.55 -17.64
C LEU A 515 -3.00 -1.62 -17.09
N ASP A 516 -3.54 -0.77 -17.95
CA ASP A 516 -4.74 0.02 -17.64
C ASP A 516 -6.01 -0.88 -17.67
N PRO A 517 -7.14 -0.41 -17.10
CA PRO A 517 -8.35 -1.22 -16.98
C PRO A 517 -8.91 -1.75 -18.31
N LEU A 518 -8.81 -0.99 -19.38
CA LEU A 518 -9.29 -1.41 -20.70
C LEU A 518 -8.42 -2.52 -21.27
N ASN A 519 -7.10 -2.38 -21.18
CA ASN A 519 -6.16 -3.40 -21.61
C ASN A 519 -6.27 -4.68 -20.78
N ILE A 520 -6.61 -4.59 -19.48
CA ILE A 520 -6.89 -5.77 -18.64
C ILE A 520 -8.09 -6.55 -19.19
N VAL A 521 -9.20 -5.87 -19.51
CA VAL A 521 -10.41 -6.53 -20.08
C VAL A 521 -10.12 -7.16 -21.43
N MET A 522 -9.39 -6.47 -22.30
CA MET A 522 -9.00 -7.02 -23.61
C MET A 522 -8.08 -8.23 -23.47
N THR A 523 -7.12 -8.18 -22.57
CA THR A 523 -6.21 -9.28 -22.28
C THR A 523 -6.99 -10.50 -21.72
N GLN A 524 -7.91 -10.27 -20.79
CA GLN A 524 -8.78 -11.32 -20.27
C GLN A 524 -9.57 -12.01 -21.38
N TRP A 525 -10.19 -11.22 -22.27
CA TRP A 525 -10.95 -11.77 -23.40
C TRP A 525 -10.07 -12.59 -24.35
N ALA A 526 -8.86 -12.11 -24.63
CA ALA A 526 -7.90 -12.83 -25.49
C ALA A 526 -7.39 -14.11 -24.84
N MET A 527 -7.06 -14.06 -23.54
CA MET A 527 -6.49 -15.19 -22.79
C MET A 527 -7.49 -16.32 -22.49
N ASN A 528 -8.78 -16.12 -22.76
CA ASN A 528 -9.79 -17.17 -22.58
C ASN A 528 -9.78 -18.25 -23.69
N SER A 529 -9.06 -18.07 -24.80
CA SER A 529 -8.98 -19.05 -25.88
C SER A 529 -7.70 -18.86 -26.71
N TRP A 530 -6.98 -19.97 -26.92
CA TRP A 530 -5.81 -19.99 -27.79
C TRP A 530 -6.11 -19.52 -29.21
N GLU A 531 -7.23 -19.93 -29.79
CA GLU A 531 -7.61 -19.56 -31.17
C GLU A 531 -7.85 -18.05 -31.31
N ARG A 532 -8.47 -17.42 -30.29
CA ARG A 532 -8.63 -15.96 -30.24
C ARG A 532 -7.28 -15.26 -30.12
N PHE A 533 -6.42 -15.76 -29.25
CA PHE A 533 -5.09 -15.20 -29.02
C PHE A 533 -4.22 -15.32 -30.29
N LYS A 534 -4.24 -16.49 -30.96
CA LYS A 534 -3.54 -16.72 -32.22
C LYS A 534 -4.04 -15.79 -33.34
N LEU A 535 -5.36 -15.66 -33.49
CA LEU A 535 -5.96 -14.75 -34.49
C LEU A 535 -5.55 -13.31 -34.23
N LEU A 536 -5.62 -12.83 -32.96
CA LEU A 536 -5.15 -11.50 -32.61
C LEU A 536 -3.68 -11.30 -32.94
N ASN A 537 -2.83 -12.29 -32.68
CA ASN A 537 -1.41 -12.22 -32.98
C ASN A 537 -1.17 -12.11 -34.49
N GLN A 538 -1.89 -12.88 -35.31
CA GLN A 538 -1.82 -12.80 -36.77
C GLN A 538 -2.29 -11.43 -37.32
N LEU A 539 -3.27 -10.81 -36.67
CA LEU A 539 -3.77 -9.47 -37.02
C LEU A 539 -2.93 -8.33 -36.41
N GLY A 540 -1.80 -8.65 -35.78
CA GLY A 540 -0.91 -7.65 -35.18
C GLY A 540 -1.38 -7.13 -33.81
N GLY A 541 -2.38 -7.72 -33.19
CA GLY A 541 -2.93 -7.30 -31.90
C GLY A 541 -1.94 -7.36 -30.73
N THR A 542 -0.85 -8.11 -30.85
CA THR A 542 0.23 -8.17 -29.87
C THR A 542 1.33 -7.13 -30.06
N ILE A 543 1.29 -6.32 -31.13
CA ILE A 543 2.29 -5.25 -31.39
C ILE A 543 2.27 -4.21 -30.27
N ILE A 544 1.08 -3.71 -29.91
CA ILE A 544 0.93 -2.70 -28.86
C ILE A 544 1.39 -3.23 -27.48
N PRO A 545 0.95 -4.41 -27.01
CA PRO A 545 1.50 -5.01 -25.77
C PRO A 545 3.04 -5.12 -25.78
N LYS A 546 3.65 -5.64 -26.85
CA LYS A 546 5.11 -5.74 -26.97
C LYS A 546 5.81 -4.37 -26.89
N LEU A 547 5.23 -3.35 -27.54
CA LEU A 547 5.75 -1.97 -27.49
C LEU A 547 5.63 -1.37 -26.08
N LEU A 548 4.53 -1.61 -25.39
CA LEU A 548 4.25 -1.02 -24.07
C LEU A 548 4.96 -1.75 -22.93
N LEU A 549 4.96 -3.07 -22.94
CA LEU A 549 5.42 -3.89 -21.81
C LEU A 549 6.89 -4.32 -21.95
N ASP A 550 7.40 -4.48 -23.16
CA ASP A 550 8.77 -4.95 -23.41
C ASP A 550 9.67 -3.82 -23.93
N PHE A 551 9.35 -3.24 -25.08
CA PHE A 551 10.21 -2.22 -25.70
C PHE A 551 10.33 -0.91 -24.90
N SER A 552 9.16 -0.29 -24.57
CA SER A 552 9.17 1.02 -23.91
C SER A 552 9.65 0.96 -22.46
N THR A 553 9.44 -0.16 -21.78
CA THR A 553 9.90 -0.37 -20.42
C THR A 553 11.40 -0.65 -20.37
N ALA A 554 11.95 -1.31 -21.39
CA ALA A 554 13.40 -1.51 -21.54
C ALA A 554 14.13 -0.19 -21.73
N ILE A 555 13.66 0.70 -22.63
CA ILE A 555 14.27 2.03 -22.79
C ILE A 555 14.12 2.89 -21.53
N LYS A 556 12.97 2.81 -20.86
CA LYS A 556 12.63 3.57 -19.65
C LYS A 556 13.08 2.82 -18.38
N SER A 557 14.39 2.62 -18.27
CA SER A 557 15.12 2.08 -17.12
C SER A 557 16.44 2.82 -16.96
N CYS A 558 17.13 2.72 -15.81
CA CYS A 558 18.48 3.27 -15.64
C CYS A 558 19.51 2.41 -16.37
N ALA A 559 19.40 1.10 -16.16
CA ALA A 559 20.34 0.10 -16.67
C ALA A 559 19.63 -1.24 -16.84
N HIS A 560 20.13 -2.05 -17.77
CA HIS A 560 19.98 -3.49 -17.77
C HIS A 560 21.26 -4.11 -17.23
N PHE A 561 21.15 -5.29 -16.68
CA PHE A 561 22.27 -6.00 -16.10
C PHE A 561 22.13 -7.50 -16.36
N VAL A 562 23.28 -8.17 -16.45
CA VAL A 562 23.39 -9.63 -16.47
C VAL A 562 24.34 -10.03 -15.36
N ILE A 563 23.89 -10.89 -14.45
CA ILE A 563 24.77 -11.52 -13.46
C ILE A 563 25.35 -12.77 -14.11
N VAL A 564 26.67 -12.87 -14.09
CA VAL A 564 27.42 -13.98 -14.65
C VAL A 564 28.22 -14.66 -13.54
N ALA A 565 28.29 -15.98 -13.57
CA ALA A 565 29.15 -16.77 -12.72
C ALA A 565 30.56 -16.91 -13.33
N ASP A 566 31.58 -17.27 -12.54
CA ASP A 566 32.96 -17.51 -13.04
C ASP A 566 33.04 -18.75 -13.94
N LYS A 567 32.13 -19.70 -13.75
CA LYS A 567 31.97 -20.89 -14.59
C LYS A 567 30.51 -21.06 -15.02
N GLN A 568 30.30 -21.82 -16.10
CA GLN A 568 28.95 -22.21 -16.51
C GLN A 568 28.27 -23.02 -15.39
N PRO A 569 27.03 -22.64 -14.96
CA PRO A 569 26.30 -23.45 -13.99
C PRO A 569 25.81 -24.75 -14.62
N GLU A 570 26.09 -25.88 -13.96
CA GLU A 570 25.74 -27.21 -14.43
C GLU A 570 24.97 -28.01 -13.38
N THR A 571 25.32 -27.81 -12.10
CA THR A 571 24.75 -28.58 -11.00
C THR A 571 23.58 -27.86 -10.33
N MET A 572 22.75 -28.60 -9.59
CA MET A 572 21.71 -28.04 -8.74
C MET A 572 22.29 -27.00 -7.77
N GLU A 573 23.45 -27.27 -7.20
CA GLU A 573 24.10 -26.37 -6.25
C GLU A 573 24.56 -25.06 -6.91
N ASP A 574 25.04 -25.10 -8.16
CA ASP A 574 25.42 -23.90 -8.90
C ASP A 574 24.22 -22.95 -9.06
N TYR A 575 23.03 -23.48 -9.41
CA TYR A 575 21.81 -22.66 -9.54
C TYR A 575 21.27 -22.17 -8.19
N VAL A 576 21.34 -22.98 -7.13
CA VAL A 576 20.97 -22.55 -5.77
C VAL A 576 21.89 -21.41 -5.28
N ASN A 577 23.19 -21.53 -5.49
CA ASN A 577 24.15 -20.48 -5.13
C ASN A 577 23.96 -19.22 -5.98
N ALA A 578 23.64 -19.36 -7.27
CA ALA A 578 23.26 -18.24 -8.11
C ALA A 578 21.98 -17.55 -7.58
N GLY A 579 20.99 -18.31 -7.12
CA GLY A 579 19.79 -17.78 -6.47
C GLY A 579 20.11 -16.96 -5.22
N LYS A 580 21.04 -17.43 -4.38
CA LYS A 580 21.52 -16.66 -3.21
C LYS A 580 22.16 -15.32 -3.63
N ALA A 581 22.99 -15.33 -4.67
CA ALA A 581 23.61 -14.12 -5.21
C ALA A 581 22.57 -13.13 -5.75
N VAL A 582 21.63 -13.62 -6.55
CA VAL A 582 20.51 -12.82 -7.10
C VAL A 582 19.65 -12.19 -6.00
N GLN A 583 19.34 -12.92 -4.95
CA GLN A 583 18.52 -12.39 -3.84
C GLN A 583 19.24 -11.26 -3.10
N LYS A 584 20.52 -11.43 -2.77
CA LYS A 584 21.31 -10.37 -2.12
C LYS A 584 21.40 -9.12 -3.01
N PHE A 585 21.65 -9.29 -4.29
CA PHE A 585 21.66 -8.19 -5.26
C PHE A 585 20.31 -7.47 -5.36
N TRP A 586 19.21 -8.20 -5.39
CA TRP A 586 17.87 -7.62 -5.44
C TRP A 586 17.51 -6.86 -4.16
N LEU A 587 17.85 -7.40 -2.99
CA LEU A 587 17.65 -6.72 -1.71
C LEU A 587 18.46 -5.43 -1.64
N GLN A 588 19.72 -5.44 -2.10
CA GLN A 588 20.57 -4.24 -2.18
C GLN A 588 19.98 -3.20 -3.14
N ALA A 589 19.46 -3.61 -4.29
CA ALA A 589 18.75 -2.71 -5.20
C ALA A 589 17.52 -2.07 -4.53
N THR A 590 16.77 -2.84 -3.72
CA THR A 590 15.63 -2.35 -2.95
C THR A 590 16.08 -1.34 -1.88
N ALA A 591 17.19 -1.61 -1.18
CA ALA A 591 17.79 -0.69 -0.21
C ALA A 591 18.17 0.65 -0.85
N LEU A 592 18.67 0.63 -2.07
CA LEU A 592 18.98 1.80 -2.89
C LEU A 592 17.75 2.48 -3.50
N LYS A 593 16.54 2.03 -3.16
CA LYS A 593 15.23 2.52 -3.69
C LYS A 593 15.12 2.42 -5.21
N LEU A 594 15.74 1.39 -5.77
CA LEU A 594 15.64 1.05 -7.19
C LEU A 594 14.51 0.07 -7.43
N GLY A 595 13.67 0.35 -8.44
CA GLY A 595 12.77 -0.64 -9.00
C GLY A 595 13.56 -1.71 -9.72
N PHE A 596 13.11 -2.95 -9.65
CA PHE A 596 13.77 -4.12 -10.21
C PHE A 596 12.76 -4.97 -11.00
N GLN A 597 13.15 -5.39 -12.20
CA GLN A 597 12.35 -6.28 -13.04
C GLN A 597 13.24 -7.41 -13.60
N PRO A 598 12.93 -8.68 -13.28
CA PRO A 598 13.53 -9.83 -13.94
C PRO A 598 13.25 -9.87 -15.45
N GLU A 599 14.25 -10.24 -16.24
CA GLU A 599 14.20 -10.43 -17.70
C GLU A 599 14.84 -11.76 -18.07
N GLN A 600 14.38 -12.86 -17.47
CA GLN A 600 15.06 -14.15 -17.47
C GLN A 600 14.91 -14.97 -18.76
N THR A 601 13.84 -14.75 -19.52
CA THR A 601 13.50 -15.59 -20.67
C THR A 601 14.57 -15.67 -21.76
N PRO A 602 15.40 -14.64 -22.05
CA PRO A 602 16.52 -14.79 -22.99
C PRO A 602 17.55 -15.85 -22.56
N ILE A 603 17.89 -15.89 -21.27
CA ILE A 603 18.83 -16.89 -20.73
C ILE A 603 18.23 -18.28 -20.85
N ILE A 604 16.97 -18.45 -20.46
CA ILE A 604 16.25 -19.74 -20.50
C ILE A 604 16.23 -20.32 -21.92
N PHE A 605 15.83 -19.53 -22.91
CA PHE A 605 15.74 -20.03 -24.28
C PHE A 605 17.13 -20.24 -24.93
N SER A 606 18.12 -19.44 -24.57
CA SER A 606 19.53 -19.65 -24.98
C SER A 606 20.05 -20.99 -24.45
N GLU A 607 19.71 -21.29 -23.19
CA GLU A 607 20.08 -22.55 -22.54
C GLU A 607 19.35 -23.74 -23.19
N TYR A 608 18.05 -23.63 -23.54
CA TYR A 608 17.33 -24.68 -24.24
C TYR A 608 17.93 -25.00 -25.60
N LEU A 609 18.32 -23.98 -26.37
CA LEU A 609 19.02 -24.18 -27.63
C LEU A 609 20.34 -24.93 -27.45
N ARG A 610 21.13 -24.53 -26.45
CA ARG A 610 22.42 -25.14 -26.14
C ARG A 610 22.30 -26.60 -25.71
N ASN A 611 21.27 -26.90 -24.90
CA ASN A 611 21.07 -28.24 -24.34
C ASN A 611 20.14 -29.11 -25.18
N GLY A 612 19.68 -28.65 -26.35
CA GLY A 612 18.79 -29.41 -27.24
C GLY A 612 17.43 -29.70 -26.64
N VAL A 613 16.87 -28.80 -25.80
CA VAL A 613 15.58 -28.98 -25.15
C VAL A 613 14.45 -28.61 -26.12
N ASP A 614 13.53 -29.54 -26.34
CA ASP A 614 12.32 -29.33 -27.14
C ASP A 614 11.27 -28.54 -26.31
N PHE A 615 11.16 -27.25 -26.54
CA PHE A 615 10.25 -26.36 -25.79
C PHE A 615 9.00 -25.96 -26.59
N THR A 616 8.96 -26.18 -27.91
CA THR A 616 7.80 -25.89 -28.77
C THR A 616 7.92 -26.62 -30.11
N THR A 617 6.78 -26.92 -30.70
CA THR A 617 6.68 -27.46 -32.08
C THR A 617 6.62 -26.37 -33.15
N ASN A 618 6.52 -25.08 -32.77
CA ASN A 618 6.40 -23.97 -33.68
C ASN A 618 7.75 -23.56 -34.28
N GLN A 619 8.00 -23.91 -35.54
CA GLN A 619 9.27 -23.68 -36.24
C GLN A 619 9.62 -22.18 -36.37
N ASP A 620 8.65 -21.29 -36.49
CA ASP A 620 8.92 -19.85 -36.59
C ASP A 620 9.33 -19.28 -35.23
N THR A 621 8.80 -19.83 -34.14
CA THR A 621 9.24 -19.51 -32.78
C THR A 621 10.68 -19.98 -32.58
N ILE A 622 11.06 -21.19 -32.99
CA ILE A 622 12.43 -21.71 -32.90
C ILE A 622 13.39 -20.81 -33.67
N LYS A 623 13.09 -20.43 -34.91
CA LYS A 623 13.91 -19.51 -35.71
C LYS A 623 14.08 -18.16 -35.03
N ASN A 624 13.02 -17.64 -34.36
CA ASN A 624 13.11 -16.38 -33.64
C ASN A 624 14.02 -16.52 -32.39
N VAL A 625 13.94 -17.63 -31.67
CA VAL A 625 14.83 -17.90 -30.52
C VAL A 625 16.29 -17.98 -30.95
N VAL A 626 16.60 -18.65 -32.05
CA VAL A 626 17.97 -18.70 -32.62
C VAL A 626 18.48 -17.30 -32.91
N LYS A 627 17.64 -16.43 -33.50
CA LYS A 627 18.01 -15.03 -33.75
C LYS A 627 18.25 -14.24 -32.47
N VAL A 628 17.37 -14.41 -31.48
CA VAL A 628 17.49 -13.75 -30.16
C VAL A 628 18.76 -14.22 -29.45
N ASP A 629 19.09 -15.49 -29.48
CA ASP A 629 20.32 -16.05 -28.93
C ASP A 629 21.58 -15.46 -29.60
N ALA A 630 21.57 -15.37 -30.93
CA ALA A 630 22.68 -14.76 -31.66
C ALA A 630 22.87 -13.27 -31.31
N GLU A 631 21.76 -12.51 -31.13
CA GLU A 631 21.83 -11.12 -30.66
C GLU A 631 22.34 -11.03 -29.22
N PHE A 632 21.93 -11.96 -28.32
CA PHE A 632 22.40 -11.99 -26.95
C PHE A 632 23.90 -12.23 -26.88
N LYS A 633 24.41 -13.21 -27.63
CA LYS A 633 25.85 -13.49 -27.79
C LYS A 633 26.61 -12.28 -28.35
N ALA A 634 26.04 -11.57 -29.32
CA ALA A 634 26.64 -10.37 -29.87
C ALA A 634 26.63 -9.16 -28.90
N MET A 635 25.77 -9.15 -27.86
CA MET A 635 25.68 -8.08 -26.85
C MET A 635 26.72 -8.26 -25.73
N ILE A 636 26.84 -9.45 -25.20
CA ILE A 636 27.68 -9.69 -23.99
C ILE A 636 28.79 -10.69 -24.19
N GLY A 637 28.91 -11.30 -25.37
CA GLY A 637 29.90 -12.36 -25.68
C GLY A 637 29.37 -13.76 -25.39
N GLU A 638 29.78 -14.74 -26.21
CA GLU A 638 29.28 -16.12 -26.11
C GLU A 638 29.61 -16.77 -24.77
N ASP A 639 30.85 -16.61 -24.28
CA ASP A 639 31.29 -17.12 -22.99
C ASP A 639 30.44 -16.57 -21.83
N ASN A 640 30.12 -15.27 -21.85
CA ASN A 640 29.29 -14.66 -20.85
C ASN A 640 27.83 -15.17 -20.92
N VAL A 641 27.30 -15.45 -22.12
CA VAL A 641 25.97 -16.05 -22.26
C VAL A 641 25.91 -17.43 -21.61
N GLN A 642 26.97 -18.25 -21.78
CA GLN A 642 27.01 -19.56 -21.15
C GLN A 642 27.11 -19.50 -19.63
N ARG A 643 27.77 -18.47 -19.08
CA ARG A 643 27.94 -18.24 -17.64
C ARG A 643 26.82 -17.38 -17.02
N SER A 644 25.87 -16.89 -17.82
CA SER A 644 24.77 -16.04 -17.34
C SER A 644 23.83 -16.82 -16.43
N VAL A 645 23.57 -16.28 -15.24
CA VAL A 645 22.63 -16.87 -14.27
C VAL A 645 21.36 -16.05 -14.11
N PHE A 646 21.42 -14.73 -14.33
CA PHE A 646 20.27 -13.86 -14.18
C PHE A 646 20.38 -12.59 -15.02
N MET A 647 19.27 -12.17 -15.62
CA MET A 647 19.18 -10.90 -16.35
C MET A 647 17.99 -10.09 -15.79
N GLY A 648 18.16 -8.78 -15.76
CA GLY A 648 17.10 -7.88 -15.34
C GLY A 648 17.38 -6.42 -15.67
N ARG A 649 16.45 -5.55 -15.27
CA ARG A 649 16.60 -4.10 -15.40
C ARG A 649 16.31 -3.37 -14.10
N LEU A 650 16.97 -2.24 -13.92
CA LEU A 650 16.87 -1.36 -12.76
C LEU A 650 16.44 0.04 -13.16
N GLY A 651 15.80 0.76 -12.24
CA GLY A 651 15.50 2.17 -12.44
C GLY A 651 14.81 2.82 -11.27
N ARG A 652 14.75 4.15 -11.26
CA ARG A 652 14.04 4.92 -10.23
C ARG A 652 12.54 4.74 -10.38
N SER A 653 11.87 4.34 -9.31
CA SER A 653 10.41 4.16 -9.34
C SER A 653 9.79 4.29 -7.95
N THR A 654 8.49 4.52 -7.91
CA THR A 654 7.70 4.36 -6.69
C THR A 654 7.34 2.88 -6.49
N THR A 655 7.07 2.50 -5.26
CA THR A 655 6.61 1.14 -4.94
C THR A 655 5.33 0.80 -5.74
N PRO A 656 5.23 -0.37 -6.35
CA PRO A 656 4.02 -0.81 -7.04
C PRO A 656 2.80 -0.87 -6.13
N ASN A 657 1.64 -0.46 -6.64
CA ASN A 657 0.38 -0.48 -5.89
C ASN A 657 -0.23 -1.89 -5.74
N SER A 658 0.31 -2.88 -6.43
CA SER A 658 -0.13 -4.28 -6.40
C SER A 658 1.08 -5.19 -6.43
N ARG A 659 1.09 -6.18 -5.56
CA ARG A 659 2.15 -7.20 -5.47
C ARG A 659 1.52 -8.57 -5.23
N SER A 660 2.25 -9.63 -5.55
CA SER A 660 1.86 -11.00 -5.21
C SER A 660 1.93 -11.23 -3.70
N VAL A 661 1.02 -12.00 -3.18
CA VAL A 661 1.02 -12.47 -1.79
C VAL A 661 1.76 -13.80 -1.67
N ARG A 662 1.96 -14.28 -0.44
CA ARG A 662 2.58 -15.56 -0.15
C ARG A 662 1.57 -16.51 0.48
N LEU A 663 1.77 -17.80 0.29
CA LEU A 663 1.08 -18.85 1.03
C LEU A 663 1.35 -18.68 2.54
N SER A 664 0.41 -19.12 3.36
CA SER A 664 0.60 -19.16 4.82
C SER A 664 1.58 -20.28 5.19
N LEU A 665 2.13 -20.23 6.41
CA LEU A 665 2.97 -21.28 6.93
C LEU A 665 2.26 -22.65 6.89
N ASP A 666 0.97 -22.69 7.26
CA ASP A 666 0.19 -23.96 7.24
C ASP A 666 0.01 -24.55 5.82
N GLU A 667 -0.14 -23.67 4.80
CA GLU A 667 -0.21 -24.12 3.40
C GLU A 667 1.15 -24.54 2.82
N LEU A 668 2.25 -24.09 3.44
CA LEU A 668 3.62 -24.43 3.04
C LEU A 668 4.22 -25.57 3.89
N ARG A 669 3.48 -26.08 4.88
CA ARG A 669 3.93 -27.26 5.64
C ARG A 669 3.96 -28.49 4.73
N PHE A 670 5.06 -29.23 4.82
CA PHE A 670 5.19 -30.52 4.16
C PHE A 670 4.28 -31.53 4.87
N THR A 671 3.38 -32.16 4.11
CA THR A 671 2.56 -33.28 4.57
C THR A 671 3.08 -34.55 3.90
N LYS A 672 3.37 -35.56 4.72
CA LYS A 672 3.65 -36.91 4.21
C LYS A 672 2.30 -37.50 3.82
N ASP A 673 1.97 -37.49 2.54
CA ASP A 673 0.87 -38.27 2.01
C ASP A 673 1.24 -39.75 1.96
#